data_0876c034550aba76b7ea31c513d6b672
#
_entry.id   0876c034550aba76b7ea31c513d6b672
#
_cell.length_a   1.000
_cell.length_b   1.000
_cell.length_c   1.000
_cell.angle_alpha   90.00
_cell.angle_beta   90.00
_cell.angle_gamma   90.00
#
_symmetry.space_group_name_H-M   'P 1'
#
loop_
_entity.id
_entity.type
_entity.pdbx_description
1 polymer ?
#
loop_
_entity_poly.entity_id
_entity_poly.type
_entity_poly.pdbx_seq_one_letter_code
_entity_poly.pdbx_strand_id
1 'polypeptide(L)'
;MTLRCRTALHVATSLTALICANAAHAADDAAKNQPSADANGQSTSANSAGQANDKQSLTSSDIIVTGSRTAESAPITASLTTTQPQSAVSRDFIDNTTATSDFNELIALTPGVSISGTGNGYGLGETKAVIRGFQDGEYNVTYDSIPFADTNNPTHHSTAFFPSNTIETVVVDRGPGNASQLGQATFGGNINLFSRAARDEFGGQLKASYGSFDTYLVRGLLDTGAIDALGGTKFVFTGQYVHTNGALSFEKYRNYNLFGKAVIPLSSDVTLTILGTYNNNRFNQPDNDGSTLYQQSLYGKYFSLNNDPKTPQYYGYNHTNKVTDFEIVKLEAQLSPNSVFENRMYTYYYDNETLSANDVTLPPGTVVSTTNAAGTQIFGNNPGYTKTNKYRVFGDIAKVKLQLTSFATLTVGALIEWNNTYRQQTDVDLTTGGFNYIEKKVTNPNTGAVTPAYVKFDQNSNGRNDNEFIELELRPLPGLSITPGFKHVDYGRTIRALYNQKTRYAQNVTSDYSANLPFLQANWQLTPQFSIYGEFAKGFLAPPLSAIYVDNPARSNLVPEKSTNYQAGFVYHGQKLSIDADVYSIDFANKFQSKKIPVYGTVFYNAGGALYQGVEGQITYALIDGVALFANGSRNRAIDKDTRLQVANAPYMTAAGGIIVKRGPIRFSVIDKFTGPQYANNAASANDPLYAPYRIAAYNTAILAASYEIGKLRLGVEVSNLFNSKRVTNITSNGTDIKYIGLVDPHNVDQYYYQPPRAITGDITFRF
;
A
#
# COMPACT_ATOMS: atom_id res chain seq x y z
N MET A 1 -28.87 16.87 -12.11
CA MET A 1 -28.16 15.67 -11.65
C MET A 1 -28.40 14.43 -12.52
N THR A 2 -29.46 14.38 -13.31
CA THR A 2 -29.85 13.22 -14.14
C THR A 2 -29.27 13.19 -15.57
N LEU A 3 -28.68 14.27 -16.06
CA LEU A 3 -28.23 14.34 -17.46
C LEU A 3 -26.78 13.87 -17.67
N ARG A 4 -25.87 14.11 -16.70
CA ARG A 4 -24.45 13.69 -16.81
C ARG A 4 -24.23 12.20 -16.60
N CYS A 5 -25.04 11.55 -15.77
CA CYS A 5 -24.98 10.08 -15.56
C CYS A 5 -25.40 9.29 -16.81
N ARG A 6 -26.24 9.86 -17.67
CA ARG A 6 -26.68 9.21 -18.92
C ARG A 6 -25.58 9.21 -19.99
N THR A 7 -24.73 10.24 -20.03
CA THR A 7 -23.70 10.36 -21.09
C THR A 7 -22.54 9.38 -20.85
N ALA A 8 -22.08 9.23 -19.59
CA ALA A 8 -21.02 8.30 -19.25
C ALA A 8 -21.45 6.81 -19.41
N LEU A 9 -22.71 6.50 -19.03
CA LEU A 9 -23.26 5.15 -19.22
C LEU A 9 -23.47 4.81 -20.70
N HIS A 10 -23.81 5.80 -21.56
CA HIS A 10 -23.98 5.59 -23.00
C HIS A 10 -22.64 5.41 -23.73
N VAL A 11 -21.55 6.00 -23.27
CA VAL A 11 -20.21 5.78 -23.86
C VAL A 11 -19.71 4.38 -23.51
N ALA A 12 -19.88 3.91 -22.27
CA ALA A 12 -19.50 2.55 -21.88
C ALA A 12 -20.35 1.47 -22.59
N THR A 13 -21.66 1.64 -22.63
CA THR A 13 -22.57 0.71 -23.31
C THR A 13 -22.44 0.73 -24.83
N SER A 14 -22.17 1.89 -25.44
CA SER A 14 -21.94 1.99 -26.89
C SER A 14 -20.62 1.34 -27.31
N LEU A 15 -19.57 1.44 -26.47
CA LEU A 15 -18.30 0.77 -26.73
C LEU A 15 -18.41 -0.74 -26.62
N THR A 16 -19.16 -1.24 -25.63
CA THR A 16 -19.42 -2.68 -25.45
C THR A 16 -20.25 -3.26 -26.59
N ALA A 17 -21.25 -2.54 -27.07
CA ALA A 17 -22.06 -2.96 -28.22
C ALA A 17 -21.28 -2.97 -29.54
N LEU A 18 -20.33 -2.07 -29.74
CA LEU A 18 -19.46 -2.04 -30.94
C LEU A 18 -18.46 -3.19 -30.95
N ILE A 19 -17.98 -3.61 -29.79
CA ILE A 19 -17.07 -4.76 -29.63
C ILE A 19 -17.79 -6.08 -29.93
N CYS A 20 -19.02 -6.24 -29.46
CA CYS A 20 -19.82 -7.45 -29.75
C CYS A 20 -20.21 -7.56 -31.23
N ALA A 21 -20.43 -6.42 -31.91
CA ALA A 21 -20.77 -6.44 -33.33
C ALA A 21 -19.57 -6.83 -34.22
N ASN A 22 -18.36 -6.40 -33.88
CA ASN A 22 -17.16 -6.77 -34.64
C ASN A 22 -16.69 -8.21 -34.37
N ALA A 23 -16.91 -8.75 -33.16
CA ALA A 23 -16.62 -10.15 -32.85
C ALA A 23 -17.53 -11.12 -33.61
N ALA A 24 -18.79 -10.75 -33.85
CA ALA A 24 -19.73 -11.55 -34.66
C ALA A 24 -19.34 -11.59 -36.16
N HIS A 25 -18.73 -10.51 -36.69
CA HIS A 25 -18.24 -10.49 -38.08
C HIS A 25 -16.95 -11.27 -38.29
N ALA A 26 -16.06 -11.31 -37.30
CA ALA A 26 -14.82 -12.10 -37.38
C ALA A 26 -15.05 -13.62 -37.36
N ALA A 27 -16.13 -14.05 -36.72
CA ALA A 27 -16.51 -15.50 -36.67
C ALA A 27 -17.08 -16.04 -38.00
N ASP A 28 -17.69 -15.18 -38.81
CA ASP A 28 -18.27 -15.58 -40.09
C ASP A 28 -17.22 -15.73 -41.23
N ASP A 29 -16.10 -15.00 -41.17
CA ASP A 29 -15.03 -15.07 -42.17
C ASP A 29 -14.06 -16.25 -41.93
N ALA A 30 -13.93 -16.75 -40.69
CA ALA A 30 -13.09 -17.89 -40.35
C ALA A 30 -13.61 -19.26 -40.87
N ALA A 31 -14.88 -19.33 -41.24
CA ALA A 31 -15.52 -20.58 -41.69
C ALA A 31 -15.33 -20.90 -43.19
N LYS A 32 -14.67 -20.04 -43.95
CA LYS A 32 -14.60 -20.18 -45.43
C LYS A 32 -13.26 -20.56 -46.04
N ASN A 33 -12.19 -20.75 -45.28
CA ASN A 33 -10.87 -21.13 -45.83
C ASN A 33 -10.22 -22.25 -45.02
N GLN A 34 -10.50 -23.50 -45.35
CA GLN A 34 -9.64 -24.65 -45.07
C GLN A 34 -9.01 -25.16 -46.37
N PRO A 35 -7.69 -25.36 -46.43
CA PRO A 35 -7.08 -26.33 -47.31
C PRO A 35 -6.56 -27.54 -46.53
N SER A 36 -6.76 -28.68 -47.15
CA SER A 36 -6.47 -30.05 -46.75
C SER A 36 -4.99 -30.35 -46.42
N ALA A 37 -4.85 -31.34 -45.52
CA ALA A 37 -3.62 -31.97 -45.09
C ALA A 37 -2.83 -32.69 -46.20
N ASP A 38 -1.50 -32.71 -46.07
CA ASP A 38 -0.70 -33.90 -46.38
C ASP A 38 0.55 -34.00 -45.52
N ALA A 39 0.80 -35.22 -45.06
CA ALA A 39 1.88 -35.62 -44.16
C ALA A 39 3.22 -35.84 -44.89
N ASN A 40 4.34 -35.52 -44.28
CA ASN A 40 5.47 -36.45 -44.08
C ASN A 40 6.65 -35.82 -43.35
N GLY A 41 7.22 -36.62 -42.43
CA GLY A 41 8.24 -36.34 -41.49
C GLY A 41 9.65 -36.08 -42.01
N GLN A 42 10.50 -35.59 -41.16
CA GLN A 42 11.79 -36.10 -40.70
C GLN A 42 12.56 -35.04 -39.94
N SER A 43 13.13 -35.48 -38.85
CA SER A 43 14.08 -34.76 -37.97
C SER A 43 15.38 -34.39 -38.64
N THR A 44 15.93 -33.21 -38.40
CA THR A 44 17.36 -32.96 -38.22
C THR A 44 17.61 -31.64 -37.48
N SER A 45 18.45 -31.73 -36.46
CA SER A 45 19.02 -30.60 -35.73
C SER A 45 19.98 -29.79 -36.58
N ALA A 46 19.86 -28.46 -36.61
CA ALA A 46 20.99 -27.57 -36.94
C ALA A 46 20.75 -26.17 -36.37
N ASN A 47 21.73 -25.69 -35.60
CA ASN A 47 21.90 -24.31 -35.17
C ASN A 47 21.85 -23.33 -36.34
N SER A 48 21.01 -22.31 -36.26
CA SER A 48 21.26 -21.06 -36.97
C SER A 48 20.64 -19.90 -36.21
N ALA A 49 21.48 -18.96 -35.82
CA ALA A 49 21.07 -17.64 -35.34
C ALA A 49 20.26 -16.94 -36.45
N GLY A 50 18.96 -16.82 -36.26
CA GLY A 50 18.06 -16.10 -37.14
C GLY A 50 17.41 -14.95 -36.36
N GLN A 51 17.49 -13.76 -36.91
CA GLN A 51 16.85 -12.54 -36.45
C GLN A 51 15.40 -12.80 -36.10
N ALA A 52 15.06 -12.68 -34.80
CA ALA A 52 13.69 -12.61 -34.37
C ALA A 52 13.11 -11.27 -34.82
N ASN A 53 12.14 -11.30 -35.70
CA ASN A 53 11.21 -10.19 -35.90
C ASN A 53 10.45 -9.98 -34.61
N ASP A 54 10.85 -8.99 -33.83
CA ASP A 54 10.09 -8.50 -32.70
C ASP A 54 8.71 -7.98 -33.17
N LYS A 55 7.73 -8.86 -33.16
CA LYS A 55 6.33 -8.43 -33.01
C LYS A 55 6.20 -7.97 -31.57
N GLN A 56 6.46 -6.70 -31.32
CA GLN A 56 6.26 -6.05 -30.04
C GLN A 56 4.75 -6.16 -29.71
N SER A 57 4.43 -7.10 -28.82
CA SER A 57 3.09 -7.25 -28.26
C SER A 57 2.71 -5.95 -27.58
N LEU A 58 1.59 -5.34 -27.94
CA LEU A 58 1.04 -4.14 -27.33
C LEU A 58 0.42 -4.41 -25.95
N THR A 59 0.62 -5.60 -25.38
CA THR A 59 0.11 -5.98 -24.05
C THR A 59 0.71 -5.09 -22.97
N SER A 60 -0.10 -4.81 -21.97
CA SER A 60 0.21 -3.94 -20.84
C SER A 60 1.54 -4.31 -20.20
N SER A 61 2.39 -3.32 -20.06
CA SER A 61 3.64 -3.25 -19.28
C SER A 61 4.06 -4.56 -18.61
N ASP A 62 4.58 -5.50 -19.41
CA ASP A 62 5.43 -6.55 -18.89
C ASP A 62 6.66 -5.86 -18.31
N ILE A 63 6.89 -6.06 -17.01
CA ILE A 63 8.14 -5.65 -16.37
C ILE A 63 9.20 -6.56 -16.99
N ILE A 64 9.76 -6.11 -18.11
CA ILE A 64 10.87 -6.82 -18.77
C ILE A 64 12.10 -6.59 -17.90
N VAL A 65 12.30 -7.50 -16.95
CA VAL A 65 13.61 -7.67 -16.33
C VAL A 65 14.50 -8.25 -17.40
N THR A 66 15.15 -7.38 -18.17
CA THR A 66 16.15 -7.82 -19.18
C THR A 66 17.22 -8.64 -18.46
N GLY A 67 17.38 -9.90 -18.88
CA GLY A 67 18.23 -10.90 -18.27
C GLY A 67 19.73 -10.56 -18.26
N SER A 68 20.12 -9.61 -17.42
CA SER A 68 21.52 -9.54 -17.01
C SER A 68 21.67 -10.40 -15.74
N ARG A 69 22.70 -11.23 -15.65
CA ARG A 69 23.00 -12.06 -14.47
C ARG A 69 23.10 -11.25 -13.17
N THR A 70 23.37 -9.97 -13.25
CA THR A 70 23.38 -9.02 -12.13
C THR A 70 22.00 -8.61 -11.69
N ALA A 71 21.07 -8.39 -12.62
CA ALA A 71 19.68 -8.06 -12.30
C ALA A 71 18.97 -9.24 -11.61
N GLU A 72 19.25 -10.48 -12.02
CA GLU A 72 18.72 -11.70 -11.39
C GLU A 72 19.21 -11.91 -9.94
N SER A 73 20.36 -11.34 -9.60
CA SER A 73 20.96 -11.47 -8.26
C SER A 73 20.63 -10.29 -7.35
N ALA A 74 20.13 -9.17 -7.90
CA ALA A 74 19.79 -7.99 -7.12
C ALA A 74 18.50 -8.21 -6.33
N PRO A 75 18.39 -7.74 -5.07
CA PRO A 75 17.15 -7.81 -4.30
C PRO A 75 16.07 -6.88 -4.87
N ILE A 76 16.50 -5.77 -5.46
CA ILE A 76 15.66 -4.78 -6.15
C ILE A 76 16.37 -4.32 -7.44
N THR A 77 15.60 -4.00 -8.47
CA THR A 77 16.11 -3.55 -9.78
C THR A 77 15.24 -2.43 -10.35
N ALA A 78 15.83 -1.58 -11.22
CA ALA A 78 15.11 -0.64 -12.08
C ALA A 78 15.11 -1.14 -13.52
N SER A 79 14.07 -0.84 -14.31
CA SER A 79 14.00 -1.17 -15.73
C SER A 79 14.82 -0.17 -16.58
N LEU A 80 15.47 -0.62 -17.65
CA LEU A 80 16.08 0.27 -18.65
C LEU A 80 15.05 1.14 -19.40
N THR A 81 13.79 0.72 -19.40
CA THR A 81 12.70 1.46 -20.06
C THR A 81 11.91 2.34 -19.08
N THR A 82 12.32 2.42 -17.81
CA THR A 82 11.63 3.27 -16.83
C THR A 82 11.68 4.73 -17.23
N THR A 83 10.63 5.46 -16.93
CA THR A 83 10.52 6.92 -17.16
C THR A 83 10.61 7.72 -15.87
N GLN A 84 10.72 7.02 -14.72
CA GLN A 84 10.78 7.58 -13.37
C GLN A 84 11.63 6.68 -12.47
N PRO A 85 12.08 7.17 -11.28
CA PRO A 85 12.79 6.34 -10.32
C PRO A 85 11.98 5.12 -9.92
N GLN A 86 12.53 3.93 -10.11
CA GLN A 86 11.81 2.66 -9.95
C GLN A 86 12.63 1.66 -9.13
N SER A 87 11.94 0.83 -8.35
CA SER A 87 12.51 -0.33 -7.67
C SER A 87 11.53 -1.51 -7.75
N ALA A 88 11.92 -2.57 -8.45
CA ALA A 88 11.14 -3.79 -8.59
C ALA A 88 11.68 -4.87 -7.64
N VAL A 89 10.79 -5.43 -6.81
CA VAL A 89 11.05 -6.54 -5.88
C VAL A 89 10.51 -7.82 -6.50
N SER A 90 11.39 -8.75 -6.83
CA SER A 90 11.02 -9.98 -7.53
C SER A 90 10.42 -11.03 -6.61
N ARG A 91 9.68 -12.00 -7.18
CA ARG A 91 9.16 -13.17 -6.44
C ARG A 91 10.28 -13.96 -5.75
N ASP A 92 11.42 -14.13 -6.40
CA ASP A 92 12.56 -14.83 -5.81
C ASP A 92 13.05 -14.16 -4.51
N PHE A 93 13.08 -12.83 -4.47
CA PHE A 93 13.40 -12.10 -3.24
C PHE A 93 12.31 -12.27 -2.18
N ILE A 94 11.02 -12.17 -2.55
CA ILE A 94 9.88 -12.34 -1.65
C ILE A 94 9.89 -13.75 -1.02
N ASP A 95 10.23 -14.80 -1.78
CA ASP A 95 10.31 -16.18 -1.29
C ASP A 95 11.49 -16.42 -0.32
N ASN A 96 12.50 -15.56 -0.37
CA ASN A 96 13.73 -15.65 0.42
C ASN A 96 13.81 -14.56 1.51
N THR A 97 12.72 -13.87 1.81
CA THR A 97 12.58 -12.96 2.95
C THR A 97 11.52 -13.49 3.91
N THR A 98 11.26 -12.77 5.01
CA THR A 98 10.30 -13.18 6.05
C THR A 98 8.94 -13.55 5.45
N ALA A 99 8.54 -14.80 5.62
CA ALA A 99 7.34 -15.34 4.97
C ALA A 99 6.05 -14.60 5.40
N THR A 100 6.05 -14.00 6.57
CA THR A 100 4.93 -13.20 7.11
C THR A 100 4.94 -11.75 6.67
N SER A 101 6.04 -11.23 6.07
CA SER A 101 6.18 -9.81 5.69
C SER A 101 4.97 -9.28 4.92
N ASP A 102 4.52 -8.10 5.29
CA ASP A 102 3.52 -7.34 4.55
C ASP A 102 4.16 -6.59 3.36
N PHE A 103 3.35 -5.96 2.51
CA PHE A 103 3.86 -5.33 1.31
C PHE A 103 4.77 -4.11 1.60
N ASN A 104 4.59 -3.40 2.72
CA ASN A 104 5.48 -2.32 3.12
C ASN A 104 6.87 -2.86 3.48
N GLU A 105 6.94 -3.96 4.22
CA GLU A 105 8.20 -4.58 4.58
C GLU A 105 8.94 -5.15 3.36
N LEU A 106 8.21 -5.65 2.35
CA LEU A 106 8.81 -6.10 1.08
C LEU A 106 9.56 -4.99 0.34
N ILE A 107 9.11 -3.74 0.49
CA ILE A 107 9.76 -2.58 -0.14
C ILE A 107 10.79 -1.87 0.75
N ALA A 108 11.06 -2.38 1.94
CA ALA A 108 11.94 -1.73 2.91
C ALA A 108 13.34 -1.42 2.37
N LEU A 109 13.83 -2.20 1.39
CA LEU A 109 15.13 -1.98 0.77
C LEU A 109 15.13 -0.87 -0.29
N THR A 110 13.98 -0.38 -0.73
CA THR A 110 13.92 0.71 -1.71
C THR A 110 14.62 1.96 -1.20
N PRO A 111 15.45 2.66 -2.02
CA PRO A 111 16.02 3.95 -1.66
C PRO A 111 14.94 4.95 -1.26
N GLY A 112 15.19 5.78 -0.25
CA GLY A 112 14.24 6.79 0.24
C GLY A 112 13.03 6.24 1.00
N VAL A 113 12.95 4.91 1.21
CA VAL A 113 11.87 4.27 1.97
C VAL A 113 12.33 3.95 3.39
N SER A 114 11.48 4.26 4.37
CA SER A 114 11.58 3.80 5.76
C SER A 114 10.26 3.18 6.20
N ILE A 115 10.34 2.21 7.11
CA ILE A 115 9.17 1.47 7.62
C ILE A 115 9.08 1.69 9.12
N SER A 116 7.87 1.94 9.60
CA SER A 116 7.53 1.94 11.02
C SER A 116 6.35 0.99 11.26
N GLY A 117 6.31 0.36 12.43
CA GLY A 117 5.27 -0.58 12.80
C GLY A 117 5.13 -0.66 14.31
N THR A 118 4.22 -1.50 14.78
CA THR A 118 3.89 -1.67 16.20
C THR A 118 5.03 -2.29 17.02
N GLY A 119 5.98 -2.97 16.35
CA GLY A 119 7.04 -3.71 17.02
C GLY A 119 6.70 -5.16 17.33
N ASN A 120 5.51 -5.64 16.92
CA ASN A 120 5.04 -7.00 17.20
C ASN A 120 5.73 -8.10 16.36
N GLY A 121 6.49 -7.74 15.35
CA GLY A 121 7.22 -8.62 14.43
C GLY A 121 6.90 -8.34 12.97
N TYR A 122 7.64 -8.94 12.06
CA TYR A 122 7.49 -8.74 10.62
C TYR A 122 6.19 -9.38 10.11
N GLY A 123 5.29 -8.55 9.55
CA GLY A 123 3.95 -8.94 9.07
C GLY A 123 2.98 -9.42 10.17
N LEU A 124 3.32 -9.19 11.43
CA LEU A 124 2.54 -9.61 12.60
C LEU A 124 1.83 -8.42 13.28
N GLY A 125 1.67 -7.36 12.57
CA GLY A 125 0.97 -6.12 12.90
C GLY A 125 1.04 -5.18 11.71
N GLU A 126 0.21 -4.15 11.66
CA GLU A 126 0.22 -3.20 10.56
C GLU A 126 1.49 -2.35 10.58
N THR A 127 2.08 -2.19 9.40
CA THR A 127 3.21 -1.29 9.19
C THR A 127 2.81 -0.11 8.32
N LYS A 128 3.61 0.95 8.37
CA LYS A 128 3.49 2.13 7.52
C LYS A 128 4.82 2.40 6.84
N ALA A 129 4.77 2.58 5.53
CA ALA A 129 5.90 3.08 4.77
C ALA A 129 5.91 4.61 4.77
N VAL A 130 7.10 5.16 4.69
CA VAL A 130 7.33 6.57 4.38
C VAL A 130 8.24 6.61 3.17
N ILE A 131 7.82 7.26 2.10
CA ILE A 131 8.54 7.35 0.82
C ILE A 131 9.00 8.80 0.62
N ARG A 132 10.31 9.07 0.66
CA ARG A 132 10.87 10.44 0.51
C ARG A 132 10.34 11.45 1.56
N GLY A 133 9.79 10.96 2.69
CA GLY A 133 9.15 11.77 3.72
C GLY A 133 7.63 11.90 3.58
N PHE A 134 7.03 11.37 2.53
CA PHE A 134 5.58 11.24 2.39
C PHE A 134 5.07 10.02 3.15
N GLN A 135 4.03 10.23 3.96
CA GLN A 135 3.46 9.22 4.84
C GLN A 135 2.33 8.45 4.14
N ASP A 136 1.84 7.40 4.81
CA ASP A 136 0.64 6.68 4.37
C ASP A 136 -0.55 7.64 4.24
N GLY A 137 -1.22 7.60 3.06
CA GLY A 137 -2.21 8.58 2.62
C GLY A 137 -1.64 9.71 1.74
N GLU A 138 -0.31 9.78 1.55
CA GLU A 138 0.38 10.72 0.66
C GLU A 138 1.13 10.00 -0.47
N TYR A 139 1.05 8.67 -0.55
CA TYR A 139 1.43 7.83 -1.69
C TYR A 139 0.27 6.89 -2.05
N ASN A 140 0.27 6.38 -3.26
CA ASN A 140 -0.76 5.49 -3.78
C ASN A 140 -0.31 4.03 -3.72
N VAL A 141 -1.25 3.11 -3.53
CA VAL A 141 -1.01 1.66 -3.65
C VAL A 141 -1.99 1.07 -4.65
N THR A 142 -1.49 0.21 -5.54
CA THR A 142 -2.34 -0.49 -6.51
C THR A 142 -2.17 -2.00 -6.41
N TYR A 143 -3.22 -2.75 -6.77
CA TYR A 143 -3.14 -4.19 -7.00
C TYR A 143 -3.61 -4.51 -8.42
N ASP A 144 -2.72 -5.09 -9.24
CA ASP A 144 -2.91 -5.24 -10.70
C ASP A 144 -3.36 -3.94 -11.38
N SER A 145 -2.71 -2.82 -11.00
CA SER A 145 -2.98 -1.44 -11.47
C SER A 145 -4.34 -0.85 -11.06
N ILE A 146 -5.05 -1.48 -10.13
CA ILE A 146 -6.28 -0.95 -9.52
C ILE A 146 -5.89 -0.25 -8.23
N PRO A 147 -6.13 1.07 -8.08
CA PRO A 147 -5.90 1.77 -6.83
C PRO A 147 -6.86 1.30 -5.75
N PHE A 148 -6.36 1.11 -4.52
CA PHE A 148 -7.20 0.80 -3.38
C PHE A 148 -6.74 1.56 -2.15
N ALA A 149 -7.69 1.96 -1.31
CA ALA A 149 -7.40 2.68 -0.07
C ALA A 149 -8.62 2.67 0.86
N ASP A 150 -8.44 3.09 2.11
CA ASP A 150 -9.56 3.40 3.00
C ASP A 150 -10.35 4.59 2.44
N THR A 151 -11.66 4.48 2.46
CA THR A 151 -12.57 5.46 1.86
C THR A 151 -12.70 6.76 2.66
N ASN A 152 -12.29 6.75 3.93
CA ASN A 152 -12.30 7.95 4.78
C ASN A 152 -11.09 8.86 4.51
N ASN A 153 -9.90 8.27 4.40
CA ASN A 153 -8.65 8.88 3.96
C ASN A 153 -7.93 7.85 3.08
N PRO A 154 -7.13 8.22 2.09
CA PRO A 154 -6.49 7.24 1.20
C PRO A 154 -5.29 6.53 1.87
N THR A 155 -5.50 6.00 3.09
CA THR A 155 -4.52 5.21 3.85
C THR A 155 -4.69 3.73 3.57
N HIS A 156 -3.65 2.94 3.89
CA HIS A 156 -3.59 1.53 3.56
C HIS A 156 -3.38 0.69 4.83
N HIS A 157 -4.12 -0.41 4.90
CA HIS A 157 -3.98 -1.42 5.94
C HIS A 157 -3.07 -2.54 5.43
N SER A 158 -1.77 -2.49 5.74
CA SER A 158 -0.73 -3.29 5.09
C SER A 158 -0.91 -4.81 5.20
N THR A 159 -1.58 -5.29 6.24
CA THR A 159 -1.86 -6.72 6.44
C THR A 159 -3.28 -7.14 6.04
N ALA A 160 -4.16 -6.18 5.69
CA ALA A 160 -5.59 -6.46 5.57
C ALA A 160 -6.00 -7.12 4.24
N PHE A 161 -5.35 -6.77 3.10
CA PHE A 161 -5.81 -7.21 1.78
C PHE A 161 -4.90 -8.25 1.12
N PHE A 162 -3.59 -7.98 1.03
CA PHE A 162 -2.66 -8.71 0.16
C PHE A 162 -1.45 -9.23 0.92
N PRO A 163 -1.56 -10.39 1.60
CA PRO A 163 -0.40 -11.08 2.16
C PRO A 163 0.59 -11.50 1.06
N SER A 164 1.86 -11.69 1.41
CA SER A 164 2.94 -11.98 0.47
C SER A 164 2.74 -13.21 -0.42
N ASN A 165 1.85 -14.15 -0.05
CA ASN A 165 1.49 -15.29 -0.89
C ASN A 165 0.69 -14.90 -2.13
N THR A 166 -0.05 -13.79 -2.10
CA THR A 166 -0.87 -13.30 -3.22
C THR A 166 -0.09 -12.46 -4.22
N ILE A 167 1.15 -12.07 -3.89
CA ILE A 167 1.96 -11.10 -4.65
C ILE A 167 3.03 -11.83 -5.46
N GLU A 168 3.15 -11.53 -6.76
CA GLU A 168 4.25 -12.01 -7.63
C GLU A 168 5.43 -11.02 -7.61
N THR A 169 5.14 -9.74 -7.73
CA THR A 169 6.15 -8.67 -7.80
C THR A 169 5.59 -7.41 -7.15
N VAL A 170 6.47 -6.64 -6.52
CA VAL A 170 6.15 -5.28 -6.07
C VAL A 170 7.03 -4.30 -6.83
N VAL A 171 6.43 -3.27 -7.40
CA VAL A 171 7.16 -2.18 -8.06
C VAL A 171 6.87 -0.88 -7.34
N VAL A 172 7.92 -0.25 -6.85
CA VAL A 172 7.85 1.08 -6.24
C VAL A 172 8.31 2.10 -7.26
N ASP A 173 7.38 2.89 -7.73
CA ASP A 173 7.65 4.06 -8.56
C ASP A 173 7.66 5.29 -7.66
N ARG A 174 8.82 5.98 -7.57
CA ARG A 174 8.99 7.13 -6.67
C ARG A 174 8.64 8.47 -7.35
N GLY A 175 7.53 8.44 -8.09
CA GLY A 175 6.94 9.59 -8.77
C GLY A 175 5.45 9.36 -9.01
N PRO A 176 4.68 10.40 -9.39
CA PRO A 176 3.25 10.28 -9.68
C PRO A 176 2.93 9.36 -10.86
N GLY A 177 3.91 9.05 -11.70
CA GLY A 177 3.72 8.28 -12.92
C GLY A 177 3.13 9.12 -14.06
N ASN A 178 2.62 8.44 -15.09
CA ASN A 178 1.97 9.10 -16.22
C ASN A 178 0.45 9.26 -15.97
N ALA A 179 -0.27 9.82 -16.92
CA ALA A 179 -1.70 10.07 -16.82
C ALA A 179 -2.53 8.78 -16.61
N SER A 180 -2.10 7.65 -17.18
CA SER A 180 -2.71 6.32 -16.98
C SER A 180 -2.43 5.68 -15.62
N GLN A 181 -1.51 6.23 -14.81
CA GLN A 181 -1.32 5.81 -13.43
C GLN A 181 -2.45 6.39 -12.57
N LEU A 182 -3.41 5.55 -12.21
CA LEU A 182 -4.61 5.93 -11.50
C LEU A 182 -4.41 5.91 -9.99
N GLY A 183 -5.20 6.71 -9.26
CA GLY A 183 -5.19 6.83 -7.81
C GLY A 183 -5.02 8.27 -7.35
N GLN A 184 -5.23 8.47 -6.06
CA GLN A 184 -5.01 9.73 -5.36
C GLN A 184 -3.68 9.69 -4.59
N ALA A 185 -3.28 10.86 -4.06
CA ALA A 185 -2.14 10.97 -3.15
C ALA A 185 -0.82 10.44 -3.72
N THR A 186 -0.55 10.65 -5.01
CA THR A 186 0.67 10.14 -5.66
C THR A 186 1.93 10.97 -5.37
N PHE A 187 1.95 11.75 -4.27
CA PHE A 187 3.04 12.68 -3.95
C PHE A 187 4.37 11.96 -3.69
N GLY A 188 4.33 10.90 -2.84
CA GLY A 188 5.46 10.04 -2.55
C GLY A 188 5.74 8.99 -3.63
N GLY A 189 4.81 8.82 -4.57
CA GLY A 189 4.88 7.80 -5.62
C GLY A 189 3.80 6.74 -5.53
N ASN A 190 4.08 5.57 -6.12
CA ASN A 190 3.14 4.45 -6.20
C ASN A 190 3.82 3.16 -5.76
N ILE A 191 3.13 2.35 -4.96
CA ILE A 191 3.49 0.97 -4.66
C ILE A 191 2.57 0.09 -5.49
N ASN A 192 3.09 -0.51 -6.56
CA ASN A 192 2.32 -1.35 -7.47
C ASN A 192 2.53 -2.82 -7.11
N LEU A 193 1.50 -3.46 -6.59
CA LEU A 193 1.46 -4.88 -6.28
C LEU A 193 0.91 -5.63 -7.48
N PHE A 194 1.60 -6.68 -7.91
CA PHE A 194 1.12 -7.55 -8.98
C PHE A 194 0.77 -8.92 -8.42
N SER A 195 -0.41 -9.43 -8.80
CA SER A 195 -0.93 -10.71 -8.32
C SER A 195 -0.13 -11.90 -8.83
N ARG A 196 -0.18 -13.03 -8.12
CA ARG A 196 0.46 -14.28 -8.53
C ARG A 196 0.18 -14.60 -10.00
N ALA A 197 1.25 -14.93 -10.74
CA ALA A 197 1.16 -15.38 -12.11
C ALA A 197 0.67 -16.84 -12.17
N ALA A 198 -0.28 -17.16 -13.05
CA ALA A 198 -0.64 -18.52 -13.37
C ALA A 198 0.38 -19.08 -14.38
N ARG A 199 1.02 -20.21 -14.05
CA ARG A 199 2.08 -20.84 -14.86
C ARG A 199 1.53 -21.73 -15.96
N ASP A 200 2.35 -21.98 -17.00
CA ASP A 200 1.99 -22.89 -18.08
C ASP A 200 2.12 -24.37 -17.69
N GLU A 201 2.95 -24.67 -16.70
CA GLU A 201 3.22 -26.03 -16.22
C GLU A 201 2.47 -26.29 -14.92
N PHE A 202 1.98 -27.55 -14.78
CA PHE A 202 1.42 -28.03 -13.52
C PHE A 202 2.50 -28.06 -12.43
N GLY A 203 2.15 -27.57 -11.25
CA GLY A 203 3.04 -27.62 -10.11
C GLY A 203 2.42 -27.02 -8.86
N GLY A 204 3.14 -27.15 -7.77
CA GLY A 204 2.66 -26.61 -6.50
C GLY A 204 3.73 -26.53 -5.45
N GLN A 205 3.34 -25.95 -4.32
CA GLN A 205 4.24 -25.75 -3.19
C GLN A 205 3.46 -25.86 -1.89
N LEU A 206 4.01 -26.57 -0.92
CA LEU A 206 3.57 -26.59 0.47
C LEU A 206 4.70 -26.04 1.33
N LYS A 207 4.43 -25.00 2.13
CA LYS A 207 5.39 -24.39 3.05
C LYS A 207 4.84 -24.44 4.46
N ALA A 208 5.68 -24.87 5.41
CA ALA A 208 5.44 -24.75 6.85
C ALA A 208 6.62 -24.02 7.49
N SER A 209 6.36 -23.11 8.41
CA SER A 209 7.38 -22.44 9.18
C SER A 209 7.00 -22.33 10.65
N TYR A 210 8.03 -22.35 11.51
CA TYR A 210 7.90 -22.14 12.96
C TYR A 210 9.06 -21.27 13.46
N GLY A 211 8.76 -20.36 14.38
CA GLY A 211 9.78 -19.43 14.86
C GLY A 211 9.46 -18.78 16.20
N SER A 212 10.24 -17.76 16.51
CA SER A 212 10.13 -16.96 17.73
C SER A 212 8.70 -16.48 17.98
N PHE A 213 8.34 -16.28 19.24
CA PHE A 213 7.01 -15.81 19.69
C PHE A 213 5.87 -16.78 19.35
N ASP A 214 6.19 -18.08 19.26
CA ASP A 214 5.24 -19.12 18.87
C ASP A 214 4.56 -18.81 17.51
N THR A 215 5.37 -18.26 16.59
CA THR A 215 4.91 -17.90 15.25
C THR A 215 4.97 -19.13 14.35
N TYR A 216 3.82 -19.51 13.77
CA TYR A 216 3.78 -20.53 12.75
C TYR A 216 2.95 -20.09 11.53
N LEU A 217 3.39 -20.55 10.37
CA LEU A 217 2.73 -20.32 9.09
C LEU A 217 2.61 -21.65 8.35
N VAL A 218 1.44 -21.89 7.77
CA VAL A 218 1.22 -22.93 6.77
C VAL A 218 0.70 -22.28 5.51
N ARG A 219 1.30 -22.59 4.35
CA ARG A 219 0.94 -22.01 3.04
C ARG A 219 0.92 -23.09 1.98
N GLY A 220 -0.12 -23.08 1.16
CA GLY A 220 -0.24 -23.90 -0.05
C GLY A 220 -0.29 -23.03 -1.30
N LEU A 221 0.27 -23.53 -2.39
CA LEU A 221 0.17 -22.99 -3.74
C LEU A 221 -0.06 -24.15 -4.71
N LEU A 222 -0.97 -23.96 -5.66
CA LEU A 222 -1.25 -24.90 -6.75
C LEU A 222 -1.40 -24.11 -8.07
N ASP A 223 -0.59 -24.45 -9.05
CA ASP A 223 -0.73 -24.05 -10.45
C ASP A 223 -1.24 -25.25 -11.24
N THR A 224 -2.31 -25.08 -12.03
CA THR A 224 -2.87 -26.18 -12.85
C THR A 224 -2.09 -26.43 -14.15
N GLY A 225 -1.21 -25.50 -14.53
CA GLY A 225 -0.73 -25.44 -15.89
C GLY A 225 -1.81 -25.06 -16.89
N ALA A 226 -1.48 -25.04 -18.16
CA ALA A 226 -2.43 -24.88 -19.24
C ALA A 226 -3.26 -26.14 -19.41
N ILE A 227 -4.59 -26.02 -19.35
CA ILE A 227 -5.54 -27.13 -19.48
C ILE A 227 -6.09 -27.12 -20.90
N ASP A 228 -5.59 -28.00 -21.78
CA ASP A 228 -5.99 -28.05 -23.20
C ASP A 228 -7.49 -28.27 -23.39
N ALA A 229 -8.10 -29.10 -22.54
CA ALA A 229 -9.54 -29.36 -22.57
C ALA A 229 -10.40 -28.12 -22.27
N LEU A 230 -9.79 -27.07 -21.71
CA LEU A 230 -10.41 -25.77 -21.42
C LEU A 230 -9.79 -24.64 -22.28
N GLY A 231 -9.30 -24.98 -23.48
CA GLY A 231 -8.73 -23.99 -24.41
C GLY A 231 -7.45 -23.33 -23.92
N GLY A 232 -6.65 -24.01 -23.11
CA GLY A 232 -5.41 -23.46 -22.54
C GLY A 232 -5.62 -22.61 -21.27
N THR A 233 -6.79 -22.67 -20.67
CA THR A 233 -7.09 -21.98 -19.41
C THR A 233 -6.13 -22.42 -18.30
N LYS A 234 -5.64 -21.45 -17.54
CA LYS A 234 -4.72 -21.64 -16.42
C LYS A 234 -5.34 -21.14 -15.12
N PHE A 235 -5.11 -21.88 -14.03
CA PHE A 235 -5.51 -21.45 -12.70
C PHE A 235 -4.31 -21.45 -11.76
N VAL A 236 -4.29 -20.47 -10.85
CA VAL A 236 -3.43 -20.49 -9.68
C VAL A 236 -4.26 -20.27 -8.43
N PHE A 237 -4.02 -21.09 -7.41
CA PHE A 237 -4.65 -20.99 -6.10
C PHE A 237 -3.58 -20.92 -5.04
N THR A 238 -3.75 -20.05 -4.05
CA THR A 238 -2.91 -20.05 -2.85
C THR A 238 -3.74 -19.74 -1.62
N GLY A 239 -3.34 -20.36 -0.51
CA GLY A 239 -3.93 -20.08 0.79
C GLY A 239 -2.87 -20.13 1.87
N GLN A 240 -3.09 -19.36 2.93
CA GLN A 240 -2.23 -19.40 4.10
C GLN A 240 -3.00 -19.30 5.41
N TYR A 241 -2.36 -19.79 6.45
CA TYR A 241 -2.70 -19.56 7.84
C TYR A 241 -1.46 -19.11 8.60
N VAL A 242 -1.58 -18.03 9.36
CA VAL A 242 -0.54 -17.49 10.25
C VAL A 242 -1.08 -17.38 11.66
N HIS A 243 -0.28 -17.72 12.64
CA HIS A 243 -0.54 -17.48 14.04
C HIS A 243 0.74 -17.05 14.76
N THR A 244 0.61 -16.15 15.73
CA THR A 244 1.68 -15.80 16.67
C THR A 244 1.11 -15.34 18.00
N ASN A 245 1.89 -15.52 19.07
CA ASN A 245 1.63 -14.88 20.36
C ASN A 245 2.12 -13.42 20.39
N GLY A 246 2.91 -13.01 19.36
CA GLY A 246 3.46 -11.66 19.23
C GLY A 246 4.71 -11.41 20.06
N ALA A 247 5.53 -10.48 19.61
CA ALA A 247 6.72 -10.00 20.34
C ALA A 247 6.35 -9.02 21.46
N LEU A 248 5.23 -8.32 21.30
CA LEU A 248 4.63 -7.48 22.33
C LEU A 248 3.77 -8.33 23.26
N SER A 249 3.71 -7.99 24.54
CA SER A 249 2.98 -8.77 25.54
C SER A 249 1.49 -8.87 25.19
N PHE A 250 0.97 -10.09 25.06
CA PHE A 250 -0.41 -10.45 24.75
C PHE A 250 -0.96 -9.92 23.43
N GLU A 251 -0.15 -9.41 22.52
CA GLU A 251 -0.55 -9.02 21.17
C GLU A 251 -0.55 -10.21 20.21
N LYS A 252 -1.50 -11.11 20.39
CA LYS A 252 -1.69 -12.24 19.49
C LYS A 252 -2.19 -11.77 18.13
N TYR A 253 -1.70 -12.43 17.07
CA TYR A 253 -2.14 -12.19 15.70
C TYR A 253 -2.46 -13.49 15.00
N ARG A 254 -3.51 -13.48 14.18
CA ARG A 254 -3.94 -14.60 13.35
C ARG A 254 -4.45 -14.10 12.01
N ASN A 255 -4.02 -14.74 10.94
CA ASN A 255 -4.46 -14.43 9.58
C ASN A 255 -4.88 -15.70 8.84
N TYR A 256 -5.98 -15.60 8.09
CA TYR A 256 -6.39 -16.54 7.06
C TYR A 256 -6.48 -15.82 5.74
N ASN A 257 -5.88 -16.37 4.71
CA ASN A 257 -5.99 -15.85 3.35
C ASN A 257 -6.27 -16.97 2.36
N LEU A 258 -7.15 -16.67 1.39
CA LEU A 258 -7.42 -17.48 0.21
C LEU A 258 -7.32 -16.58 -1.01
N PHE A 259 -6.69 -17.06 -2.06
CA PHE A 259 -6.55 -16.37 -3.35
C PHE A 259 -6.73 -17.37 -4.47
N GLY A 260 -7.43 -16.95 -5.52
CA GLY A 260 -7.59 -17.69 -6.77
C GLY A 260 -7.55 -16.77 -7.97
N LYS A 261 -6.90 -17.20 -9.05
CA LYS A 261 -6.84 -16.48 -10.33
C LYS A 261 -6.99 -17.48 -11.47
N ALA A 262 -7.82 -17.11 -12.45
CA ALA A 262 -7.99 -17.82 -13.72
C ALA A 262 -7.55 -16.91 -14.86
N VAL A 263 -6.79 -17.45 -15.82
CA VAL A 263 -6.42 -16.80 -17.08
C VAL A 263 -7.02 -17.65 -18.20
N ILE A 264 -7.97 -17.09 -18.91
CA ILE A 264 -8.86 -17.81 -19.86
C ILE A 264 -8.65 -17.20 -21.24
N PRO A 265 -7.91 -17.86 -22.16
CA PRO A 265 -7.89 -17.47 -23.56
C PRO A 265 -9.27 -17.74 -24.20
N LEU A 266 -10.00 -16.68 -24.54
CA LEU A 266 -11.29 -16.78 -25.24
C LEU A 266 -11.09 -16.95 -26.75
N SER A 267 -10.01 -16.38 -27.26
CA SER A 267 -9.52 -16.55 -28.63
C SER A 267 -8.01 -16.23 -28.68
N SER A 268 -7.39 -16.28 -29.86
CA SER A 268 -6.00 -15.82 -30.05
C SER A 268 -5.78 -14.36 -29.67
N ASP A 269 -6.83 -13.55 -29.73
CA ASP A 269 -6.77 -12.09 -29.58
C ASP A 269 -7.49 -11.59 -28.34
N VAL A 270 -8.17 -12.47 -27.58
CA VAL A 270 -8.96 -12.08 -26.41
C VAL A 270 -8.64 -12.96 -25.22
N THR A 271 -8.23 -12.34 -24.14
CA THR A 271 -7.95 -13.00 -22.85
C THR A 271 -8.85 -12.42 -21.76
N LEU A 272 -9.50 -13.29 -21.00
CA LEU A 272 -10.24 -12.95 -19.78
C LEU A 272 -9.45 -13.42 -18.57
N THR A 273 -9.20 -12.52 -17.63
CA THR A 273 -8.61 -12.84 -16.33
C THR A 273 -9.63 -12.57 -15.23
N ILE A 274 -9.82 -13.54 -14.35
CA ILE A 274 -10.68 -13.42 -13.18
C ILE A 274 -9.82 -13.73 -11.96
N LEU A 275 -9.84 -12.88 -10.96
CA LEU A 275 -9.19 -13.16 -9.68
C LEU A 275 -10.06 -12.73 -8.51
N GLY A 276 -9.84 -13.41 -7.37
CA GLY A 276 -10.45 -13.04 -6.12
C GLY A 276 -9.54 -13.40 -4.95
N THR A 277 -9.57 -12.59 -3.91
CA THR A 277 -8.88 -12.85 -2.64
C THR A 277 -9.81 -12.56 -1.46
N TYR A 278 -9.72 -13.41 -0.45
CA TYR A 278 -10.38 -13.24 0.84
C TYR A 278 -9.33 -13.25 1.94
N ASN A 279 -9.41 -12.31 2.87
CA ASN A 279 -8.49 -12.21 3.98
C ASN A 279 -9.23 -11.92 5.30
N ASN A 280 -8.82 -12.58 6.39
CA ASN A 280 -9.33 -12.32 7.72
C ASN A 280 -8.16 -12.22 8.70
N ASN A 281 -8.04 -11.05 9.31
CA ASN A 281 -7.08 -10.76 10.36
C ASN A 281 -7.78 -10.61 11.70
N ARG A 282 -7.30 -11.31 12.72
CA ARG A 282 -7.74 -11.11 14.09
C ARG A 282 -6.52 -10.90 14.98
N PHE A 283 -6.50 -9.82 15.73
CA PHE A 283 -5.39 -9.49 16.59
C PHE A 283 -5.84 -8.80 17.88
N ASN A 284 -5.02 -8.99 18.92
CA ASN A 284 -5.16 -8.27 20.18
C ASN A 284 -4.22 -7.06 20.13
N GLN A 285 -4.78 -5.88 20.10
CA GLN A 285 -4.04 -4.61 20.04
C GLN A 285 -4.99 -3.50 20.51
N PRO A 286 -4.55 -2.55 21.34
CA PRO A 286 -5.36 -1.36 21.62
C PRO A 286 -5.46 -0.50 20.34
N ASP A 287 -6.56 0.22 20.18
CA ASP A 287 -6.76 1.13 19.02
C ASP A 287 -5.72 2.28 19.01
N ASN A 288 -5.21 2.65 20.20
CA ASN A 288 -4.05 3.51 20.41
C ASN A 288 -2.93 2.67 21.01
N ASP A 289 -2.05 2.20 20.16
CA ASP A 289 -0.94 1.29 20.49
C ASP A 289 0.31 2.03 20.98
N GLY A 290 1.29 1.27 21.43
CA GLY A 290 2.52 1.72 22.08
C GLY A 290 2.38 1.83 23.61
N SER A 291 3.50 1.73 24.31
CA SER A 291 3.57 1.83 25.76
C SER A 291 4.33 3.07 26.22
N THR A 292 3.95 3.59 27.38
CA THR A 292 4.61 4.73 28.00
C THR A 292 5.95 4.32 28.64
N LEU A 293 6.87 5.26 28.84
CA LEU A 293 8.14 5.00 29.54
C LEU A 293 7.90 4.47 30.97
N TYR A 294 6.83 4.93 31.63
CA TYR A 294 6.49 4.43 32.95
C TYR A 294 6.07 2.94 32.90
N GLN A 295 5.17 2.57 31.99
CA GLN A 295 4.79 1.17 31.79
C GLN A 295 6.00 0.30 31.46
N GLN A 296 6.90 0.80 30.59
CA GLN A 296 8.12 0.09 30.21
C GLN A 296 9.10 -0.09 31.37
N SER A 297 9.16 0.87 32.30
CA SER A 297 10.01 0.75 33.52
C SER A 297 9.52 -0.37 34.45
N LEU A 298 8.21 -0.66 34.45
CA LEU A 298 7.61 -1.70 35.26
C LEU A 298 7.57 -3.07 34.60
N TYR A 299 7.28 -3.11 33.30
CA TYR A 299 6.95 -4.35 32.58
C TYR A 299 7.91 -4.65 31.43
N GLY A 300 8.87 -3.76 31.16
CA GLY A 300 9.83 -3.90 30.06
C GLY A 300 9.38 -3.26 28.75
N LYS A 301 10.34 -3.09 27.84
CA LYS A 301 10.19 -2.33 26.57
C LYS A 301 9.11 -2.88 25.63
N TYR A 302 8.82 -4.16 25.71
CA TYR A 302 7.85 -4.84 24.82
C TYR A 302 6.51 -5.08 25.51
N PHE A 303 6.23 -4.29 26.55
CA PHE A 303 4.90 -4.27 27.15
C PHE A 303 3.89 -3.62 26.21
N SER A 304 2.71 -4.21 26.08
CA SER A 304 1.53 -3.65 25.45
C SER A 304 0.29 -3.97 26.25
N LEU A 305 -0.07 -5.24 26.31
CA LEU A 305 -1.26 -5.72 27.00
C LEU A 305 -0.88 -6.66 28.16
N ASN A 306 -1.87 -6.96 29.02
CA ASN A 306 -1.75 -7.87 30.15
C ASN A 306 -2.92 -8.86 30.22
N ASN A 307 -2.92 -9.72 31.23
CA ASN A 307 -3.98 -10.71 31.49
C ASN A 307 -4.81 -10.37 32.76
N ASP A 308 -4.91 -9.10 33.13
CA ASP A 308 -5.69 -8.68 34.29
C ASP A 308 -6.97 -7.92 33.85
N PRO A 309 -8.17 -8.56 33.97
CA PRO A 309 -9.43 -7.92 33.58
C PRO A 309 -9.84 -6.70 34.43
N LYS A 310 -9.08 -6.38 35.48
CA LYS A 310 -9.29 -5.17 36.26
C LYS A 310 -8.63 -3.94 35.67
N THR A 311 -7.81 -4.11 34.63
CA THR A 311 -7.05 -3.03 34.01
C THR A 311 -7.52 -2.76 32.58
N PRO A 312 -7.40 -1.54 32.06
CA PRO A 312 -7.73 -1.23 30.67
C PRO A 312 -6.78 -1.93 29.68
N GLN A 313 -5.59 -2.36 30.10
CA GLN A 313 -4.64 -3.10 29.25
C GLN A 313 -4.99 -4.59 29.11
N TYR A 314 -6.09 -5.08 29.66
CA TYR A 314 -6.47 -6.48 29.51
C TYR A 314 -6.67 -6.85 28.04
N TYR A 315 -5.99 -7.91 27.56
CA TYR A 315 -6.02 -8.30 26.15
C TYR A 315 -7.43 -8.64 25.64
N GLY A 316 -8.34 -9.10 26.52
CA GLY A 316 -9.74 -9.38 26.19
C GLY A 316 -10.58 -8.13 25.91
N TYR A 317 -10.12 -6.96 26.32
CA TYR A 317 -10.77 -5.66 26.05
C TYR A 317 -10.21 -4.96 24.81
N ASN A 318 -9.07 -5.43 24.29
CA ASN A 318 -8.37 -4.77 23.20
C ASN A 318 -8.14 -5.76 22.05
N HIS A 319 -9.05 -5.77 21.10
CA HIS A 319 -8.95 -6.64 19.94
C HIS A 319 -9.66 -6.07 18.73
N THR A 320 -9.18 -6.46 17.57
CA THR A 320 -9.74 -6.08 16.28
C THR A 320 -9.90 -7.30 15.39
N ASN A 321 -10.99 -7.34 14.62
CA ASN A 321 -11.22 -8.29 13.55
C ASN A 321 -11.40 -7.52 12.24
N LYS A 322 -10.57 -7.84 11.23
CA LYS A 322 -10.66 -7.26 9.89
C LYS A 322 -10.96 -8.35 8.87
N VAL A 323 -12.02 -8.17 8.10
CA VAL A 323 -12.39 -9.04 7.00
C VAL A 323 -12.35 -8.24 5.72
N THR A 324 -11.68 -8.76 4.70
CA THR A 324 -11.58 -8.12 3.38
C THR A 324 -11.77 -9.13 2.26
N ASP A 325 -12.29 -8.65 1.16
CA ASP A 325 -12.25 -9.32 -0.12
C ASP A 325 -11.82 -8.35 -1.22
N PHE A 326 -11.35 -8.88 -2.35
CA PHE A 326 -10.97 -8.09 -3.53
C PHE A 326 -11.11 -8.96 -4.78
N GLU A 327 -11.93 -8.52 -5.73
CA GLU A 327 -12.24 -9.23 -6.97
C GLU A 327 -11.95 -8.36 -8.19
N ILE A 328 -11.39 -8.97 -9.23
CA ILE A 328 -11.12 -8.34 -10.53
C ILE A 328 -11.64 -9.25 -11.65
N VAL A 329 -12.29 -8.63 -12.64
CA VAL A 329 -12.55 -9.20 -13.95
C VAL A 329 -11.86 -8.32 -14.98
N LYS A 330 -10.82 -8.83 -15.62
CA LYS A 330 -10.03 -8.12 -16.62
C LYS A 330 -10.21 -8.74 -17.99
N LEU A 331 -10.59 -7.93 -18.99
CA LEU A 331 -10.65 -8.30 -20.39
C LEU A 331 -9.54 -7.57 -21.16
N GLU A 332 -8.73 -8.31 -21.89
CA GLU A 332 -7.75 -7.79 -22.84
C GLU A 332 -8.11 -8.29 -24.25
N ALA A 333 -8.26 -7.38 -25.19
CA ALA A 333 -8.65 -7.70 -26.56
C ALA A 333 -7.79 -6.94 -27.57
N GLN A 334 -7.10 -7.68 -28.44
CA GLN A 334 -6.43 -7.15 -29.63
C GLN A 334 -7.51 -6.89 -30.69
N LEU A 335 -8.00 -5.65 -30.80
CA LEU A 335 -9.10 -5.28 -31.72
C LEU A 335 -8.62 -5.23 -33.18
N SER A 336 -7.35 -4.92 -33.39
CA SER A 336 -6.67 -4.93 -34.69
C SER A 336 -5.16 -5.03 -34.44
N PRO A 337 -4.34 -5.25 -35.48
CA PRO A 337 -2.86 -5.25 -35.31
C PRO A 337 -2.30 -4.00 -34.63
N ASN A 338 -3.02 -2.90 -34.69
CA ASN A 338 -2.61 -1.60 -34.16
C ASN A 338 -3.45 -1.10 -32.97
N SER A 339 -4.36 -1.92 -32.43
CA SER A 339 -5.22 -1.46 -31.34
C SER A 339 -5.50 -2.55 -30.31
N VAL A 340 -5.32 -2.19 -29.04
CA VAL A 340 -5.63 -3.05 -27.88
C VAL A 340 -6.66 -2.34 -27.02
N PHE A 341 -7.68 -3.06 -26.61
CA PHE A 341 -8.64 -2.66 -25.60
C PHE A 341 -8.37 -3.42 -24.30
N GLU A 342 -8.43 -2.73 -23.20
CA GLU A 342 -8.36 -3.33 -21.88
C GLU A 342 -9.48 -2.76 -21.00
N ASN A 343 -10.16 -3.64 -20.29
CA ASN A 343 -11.17 -3.28 -19.30
C ASN A 343 -10.91 -4.05 -18.00
N ARG A 344 -11.03 -3.39 -16.86
CA ARG A 344 -10.91 -3.96 -15.51
C ARG A 344 -12.09 -3.51 -14.67
N MET A 345 -13.05 -4.42 -14.49
CA MET A 345 -14.10 -4.25 -13.47
C MET A 345 -13.59 -4.82 -12.16
N TYR A 346 -13.84 -4.12 -11.06
CA TYR A 346 -13.40 -4.56 -9.75
C TYR A 346 -14.36 -4.17 -8.63
N THR A 347 -14.25 -4.91 -7.54
CA THR A 347 -14.87 -4.55 -6.26
C THR A 347 -13.95 -4.96 -5.12
N TYR A 348 -14.01 -4.25 -4.00
CA TYR A 348 -13.38 -4.67 -2.77
C TYR A 348 -14.18 -4.24 -1.54
N TYR A 349 -14.06 -5.05 -0.49
CA TYR A 349 -14.76 -4.89 0.77
C TYR A 349 -13.76 -4.84 1.93
N TYR A 350 -14.10 -4.03 2.90
CA TYR A 350 -13.41 -3.96 4.17
C TYR A 350 -14.42 -3.88 5.30
N ASP A 351 -14.23 -4.72 6.31
CA ASP A 351 -14.98 -4.74 7.55
C ASP A 351 -14.01 -4.78 8.73
N ASN A 352 -14.02 -3.73 9.53
CA ASN A 352 -13.21 -3.62 10.74
C ASN A 352 -14.10 -3.44 11.96
N GLU A 353 -14.04 -4.41 12.86
CA GLU A 353 -14.72 -4.38 14.16
C GLU A 353 -13.66 -4.35 15.27
N THR A 354 -13.66 -3.28 16.06
CA THR A 354 -12.71 -3.06 17.16
C THR A 354 -13.46 -2.94 18.48
N LEU A 355 -12.97 -3.65 19.50
CA LEU A 355 -13.23 -3.37 20.92
C LEU A 355 -11.93 -2.83 21.50
N SER A 356 -11.96 -1.70 22.19
CA SER A 356 -10.77 -1.11 22.80
C SER A 356 -11.10 -0.35 24.08
N ALA A 357 -10.17 -0.38 25.03
CA ALA A 357 -10.20 0.52 26.15
C ALA A 357 -9.98 1.97 25.69
N ASN A 358 -10.59 2.93 26.38
CA ASN A 358 -10.45 4.35 26.05
C ASN A 358 -9.02 4.86 26.25
N ASP A 359 -8.34 4.33 27.25
CA ASP A 359 -7.00 4.77 27.60
C ASP A 359 -6.18 3.60 28.20
N VAL A 360 -5.24 3.09 27.42
CA VAL A 360 -4.32 2.03 27.84
C VAL A 360 -3.01 2.58 28.44
N THR A 361 -2.83 3.90 28.45
CA THR A 361 -1.60 4.55 28.99
C THR A 361 -1.66 4.78 30.49
N LEU A 362 -2.81 4.53 31.12
CA LEU A 362 -3.01 4.74 32.55
C LEU A 362 -1.97 3.99 33.39
N PRO A 363 -1.45 4.61 34.45
CA PRO A 363 -0.55 3.95 35.37
C PRO A 363 -1.20 2.72 36.02
N PRO A 364 -0.45 1.65 36.30
CA PRO A 364 -0.95 0.49 37.02
C PRO A 364 -1.55 0.87 38.38
N GLY A 365 -2.67 0.26 38.71
CA GLY A 365 -3.40 0.54 39.96
C GLY A 365 -4.24 1.82 39.93
N THR A 366 -4.29 2.53 38.79
CA THR A 366 -5.23 3.64 38.64
C THR A 366 -6.67 3.12 38.70
N VAL A 367 -7.44 3.64 39.66
CA VAL A 367 -8.87 3.33 39.72
C VAL A 367 -9.57 4.10 38.62
N VAL A 368 -10.02 3.38 37.62
CA VAL A 368 -10.76 3.96 36.50
C VAL A 368 -12.17 4.30 36.97
N SER A 369 -12.64 5.46 36.60
CA SER A 369 -14.02 5.88 36.91
C SER A 369 -14.74 6.34 35.65
N THR A 370 -16.04 6.07 35.61
CA THR A 370 -16.94 6.56 34.58
C THR A 370 -18.02 7.43 35.22
N THR A 371 -18.63 8.30 34.44
CA THR A 371 -19.77 9.09 34.91
C THR A 371 -21.01 8.69 34.10
N ASN A 372 -22.05 8.19 34.79
CA ASN A 372 -23.29 7.81 34.12
C ASN A 372 -24.09 9.01 33.60
N ALA A 373 -25.20 8.75 32.90
CA ALA A 373 -26.06 9.79 32.33
C ALA A 373 -26.69 10.73 33.40
N ALA A 374 -26.76 10.28 34.65
CA ALA A 374 -27.27 11.08 35.79
C ALA A 374 -26.16 11.92 36.42
N GLY A 375 -24.92 11.85 35.94
CA GLY A 375 -23.78 12.55 36.53
C GLY A 375 -23.14 11.85 37.73
N THR A 376 -23.54 10.61 38.03
CA THR A 376 -22.97 9.82 39.12
C THR A 376 -21.67 9.17 38.67
N GLN A 377 -20.61 9.32 39.45
CA GLN A 377 -19.35 8.68 39.23
C GLN A 377 -19.38 7.19 39.61
N ILE A 378 -19.03 6.30 38.72
CA ILE A 378 -18.94 4.86 38.92
C ILE A 378 -17.44 4.47 38.90
N PHE A 379 -16.98 3.84 39.96
CA PHE A 379 -15.58 3.43 40.12
C PHE A 379 -15.40 1.93 39.82
N GLY A 380 -14.25 1.57 39.37
CA GLY A 380 -13.82 0.18 39.14
C GLY A 380 -14.26 -0.45 37.84
N ASN A 381 -15.03 0.24 37.00
CA ASN A 381 -15.39 -0.20 35.66
C ASN A 381 -14.40 0.34 34.64
N ASN A 382 -14.05 -0.47 33.65
CA ASN A 382 -13.14 -0.07 32.58
C ASN A 382 -13.90 0.55 31.40
N PRO A 383 -13.75 1.86 31.15
CA PRO A 383 -14.39 2.50 30.01
C PRO A 383 -13.70 2.12 28.72
N GLY A 384 -14.49 1.84 27.70
CA GLY A 384 -14.01 1.54 26.35
C GLY A 384 -15.07 1.86 25.30
N TYR A 385 -14.86 1.35 24.12
CA TYR A 385 -15.76 1.55 23.00
C TYR A 385 -15.73 0.37 22.02
N THR A 386 -16.82 0.20 21.30
CA THR A 386 -16.86 -0.55 20.04
C THR A 386 -16.76 0.41 18.88
N LYS A 387 -15.98 0.06 17.87
CA LYS A 387 -15.83 0.84 16.63
C LYS A 387 -16.00 -0.08 15.44
N THR A 388 -16.85 0.34 14.50
CA THR A 388 -17.08 -0.32 13.21
C THR A 388 -16.69 0.61 12.08
N ASN A 389 -15.96 0.08 11.09
CA ASN A 389 -15.70 0.74 9.82
C ASN A 389 -15.88 -0.28 8.69
N LYS A 390 -16.93 -0.12 7.89
CA LYS A 390 -17.28 -1.04 6.80
C LYS A 390 -17.42 -0.26 5.51
N TYR A 391 -16.78 -0.73 4.43
CA TYR A 391 -16.99 -0.14 3.11
C TYR A 391 -16.94 -1.19 2.00
N ARG A 392 -17.64 -0.90 0.91
CA ARG A 392 -17.56 -1.60 -0.37
C ARG A 392 -17.30 -0.58 -1.46
N VAL A 393 -16.34 -0.87 -2.30
CA VAL A 393 -15.97 -0.09 -3.48
C VAL A 393 -16.27 -0.89 -4.73
N PHE A 394 -16.77 -0.21 -5.76
CA PHE A 394 -16.96 -0.74 -7.11
C PHE A 394 -16.30 0.20 -8.09
N GLY A 395 -15.60 -0.34 -9.06
CA GLY A 395 -14.97 0.47 -10.09
C GLY A 395 -14.83 -0.24 -11.43
N ASP A 396 -14.62 0.56 -12.44
CA ASP A 396 -14.36 0.13 -13.81
C ASP A 396 -13.28 1.03 -14.42
N ILE A 397 -12.25 0.39 -14.98
CA ILE A 397 -11.17 1.05 -15.71
C ILE A 397 -11.20 0.53 -17.14
N ALA A 398 -11.46 1.42 -18.09
CA ALA A 398 -11.42 1.09 -19.51
C ALA A 398 -10.34 1.93 -20.20
N LYS A 399 -9.53 1.30 -21.04
CA LYS A 399 -8.55 1.99 -21.89
C LYS A 399 -8.38 1.36 -23.25
N VAL A 400 -8.07 2.20 -24.23
CA VAL A 400 -7.69 1.82 -25.58
C VAL A 400 -6.29 2.32 -25.87
N LYS A 401 -5.45 1.45 -26.41
CA LYS A 401 -4.12 1.78 -26.90
C LYS A 401 -4.12 1.65 -28.42
N LEU A 402 -3.76 2.72 -29.12
CA LEU A 402 -3.81 2.83 -30.59
C LEU A 402 -2.44 3.19 -31.12
N GLN A 403 -1.84 2.34 -31.91
CA GLN A 403 -0.64 2.65 -32.68
C GLN A 403 -1.04 3.48 -33.92
N LEU A 404 -0.89 4.80 -33.82
CA LEU A 404 -1.28 5.74 -34.90
C LEU A 404 -0.31 5.67 -36.08
N THR A 405 0.97 5.55 -35.77
CA THR A 405 2.07 5.41 -36.74
C THR A 405 3.16 4.51 -36.13
N SER A 406 4.21 4.20 -36.89
CA SER A 406 5.37 3.45 -36.39
C SER A 406 6.10 4.14 -35.23
N PHE A 407 5.94 5.45 -35.07
CA PHE A 407 6.60 6.24 -34.02
C PHE A 407 5.64 6.90 -33.03
N ALA A 408 4.30 6.71 -33.15
CA ALA A 408 3.32 7.35 -32.27
C ALA A 408 2.24 6.36 -31.81
N THR A 409 2.08 6.24 -30.50
CA THR A 409 1.04 5.43 -29.85
C THR A 409 0.20 6.31 -28.93
N LEU A 410 -1.11 6.30 -29.14
CA LEU A 410 -2.09 7.00 -28.32
C LEU A 410 -2.72 6.05 -27.30
N THR A 411 -2.79 6.42 -26.04
CA THR A 411 -3.57 5.75 -25.01
C THR A 411 -4.64 6.70 -24.48
N VAL A 412 -5.88 6.25 -24.48
CA VAL A 412 -7.03 6.99 -23.91
C VAL A 412 -7.78 6.06 -22.97
N GLY A 413 -8.22 6.57 -21.85
CA GLY A 413 -8.98 5.74 -20.92
C GLY A 413 -9.69 6.54 -19.85
N ALA A 414 -10.46 5.82 -19.04
CA ALA A 414 -11.21 6.38 -17.92
C ALA A 414 -11.29 5.36 -16.76
N LEU A 415 -11.39 5.91 -15.54
CA LEU A 415 -11.80 5.23 -14.32
C LEU A 415 -13.13 5.82 -13.87
N ILE A 416 -14.07 4.98 -13.51
CA ILE A 416 -15.29 5.35 -12.77
C ILE A 416 -15.34 4.48 -11.52
N GLU A 417 -15.36 5.12 -10.35
CA GLU A 417 -15.37 4.43 -9.06
C GLU A 417 -16.40 5.05 -8.12
N TRP A 418 -17.08 4.23 -7.35
CA TRP A 418 -17.95 4.67 -6.26
C TRP A 418 -17.83 3.77 -5.04
N ASN A 419 -18.07 4.33 -3.87
CA ASN A 419 -18.04 3.59 -2.63
C ASN A 419 -19.20 3.95 -1.69
N ASN A 420 -19.52 2.99 -0.82
CA ASN A 420 -20.38 3.17 0.34
C ASN A 420 -19.61 2.82 1.59
N THR A 421 -19.67 3.68 2.60
CA THR A 421 -18.97 3.51 3.87
C THR A 421 -19.93 3.71 5.02
N TYR A 422 -19.92 2.79 5.98
CA TYR A 422 -20.61 2.89 7.25
C TYR A 422 -19.60 2.92 8.38
N ARG A 423 -19.76 3.88 9.30
CA ARG A 423 -18.91 4.02 10.49
C ARG A 423 -19.73 4.31 11.71
N GLN A 424 -19.43 3.58 12.79
CA GLN A 424 -20.07 3.77 14.09
C GLN A 424 -19.06 3.64 15.23
N GLN A 425 -19.25 4.40 16.29
CA GLN A 425 -18.56 4.19 17.56
C GLN A 425 -19.53 4.42 18.71
N THR A 426 -19.53 3.47 19.64
CA THR A 426 -20.34 3.56 20.87
C THR A 426 -19.48 3.26 22.10
N ASP A 427 -19.74 3.96 23.19
CA ASP A 427 -19.12 3.69 24.47
C ASP A 427 -19.61 2.37 25.05
N VAL A 428 -18.70 1.65 25.69
CA VAL A 428 -18.96 0.38 26.39
C VAL A 428 -18.25 0.39 27.73
N ASP A 429 -18.91 -0.09 28.74
CA ASP A 429 -18.26 -0.53 29.98
C ASP A 429 -17.69 -1.94 29.71
N LEU A 430 -16.37 -2.04 29.58
CA LEU A 430 -15.70 -3.29 29.27
C LEU A 430 -15.84 -4.34 30.39
N THR A 431 -16.06 -3.92 31.63
CA THR A 431 -16.21 -4.82 32.78
C THR A 431 -17.56 -5.51 32.77
N THR A 432 -18.64 -4.79 32.42
CA THR A 432 -20.03 -5.29 32.50
C THR A 432 -20.63 -5.60 31.12
N GLY A 433 -20.03 -5.10 30.04
CA GLY A 433 -20.59 -5.16 28.67
C GLY A 433 -21.75 -4.19 28.44
N GLY A 434 -22.08 -3.35 29.40
CA GLY A 434 -23.11 -2.32 29.29
C GLY A 434 -22.60 -1.04 28.60
N PHE A 435 -23.50 -0.09 28.40
CA PHE A 435 -23.10 1.22 27.88
C PHE A 435 -22.33 2.02 28.92
N ASN A 436 -21.23 2.65 28.46
CA ASN A 436 -20.42 3.53 29.26
C ASN A 436 -20.75 4.99 28.91
N TYR A 437 -21.35 5.74 29.71
CA TYR A 437 -21.83 7.10 29.45
C TYR A 437 -20.70 8.17 29.41
N ILE A 438 -19.50 7.87 28.96
CA ILE A 438 -18.42 8.85 28.79
C ILE A 438 -18.84 9.94 27.81
N GLU A 439 -19.39 9.55 26.68
CA GLU A 439 -19.95 10.47 25.72
C GLU A 439 -21.30 11.00 26.21
N LYS A 440 -21.30 12.23 26.71
CA LYS A 440 -22.50 12.89 27.26
C LYS A 440 -23.53 13.18 26.16
N LYS A 441 -24.80 13.32 26.55
CA LYS A 441 -25.85 13.84 25.66
C LYS A 441 -25.43 15.21 25.11
N VAL A 442 -25.71 15.42 23.83
CA VAL A 442 -25.51 16.71 23.14
C VAL A 442 -26.83 17.10 22.49
N THR A 443 -27.28 18.33 22.71
CA THR A 443 -28.47 18.87 22.05
C THR A 443 -28.05 19.77 20.92
N ASN A 444 -28.52 19.50 19.72
CA ASN A 444 -28.30 20.37 18.57
C ASN A 444 -29.04 21.71 18.80
N PRO A 445 -28.33 22.84 18.86
CA PRO A 445 -28.96 24.13 19.17
C PRO A 445 -29.93 24.63 18.10
N ASN A 446 -29.80 24.12 16.86
CA ASN A 446 -30.65 24.55 15.75
C ASN A 446 -31.92 23.70 15.58
N THR A 447 -31.87 22.42 15.97
CA THR A 447 -32.96 21.48 15.72
C THR A 447 -33.60 20.93 17.01
N GLY A 448 -32.96 21.12 18.16
CA GLY A 448 -33.38 20.51 19.44
C GLY A 448 -33.13 18.97 19.50
N ALA A 449 -32.60 18.34 18.44
CA ALA A 449 -32.33 16.90 18.42
C ALA A 449 -31.26 16.53 19.45
N VAL A 450 -31.46 15.42 20.15
CA VAL A 450 -30.57 14.95 21.22
C VAL A 450 -29.83 13.71 20.81
N THR A 451 -28.48 13.77 20.86
CA THR A 451 -27.63 12.59 20.69
C THR A 451 -27.58 11.76 21.96
N PRO A 452 -27.74 10.43 21.90
CA PRO A 452 -27.60 9.56 23.06
C PRO A 452 -26.23 9.69 23.75
N ALA A 453 -26.21 9.49 25.07
CA ALA A 453 -25.02 9.68 25.89
C ALA A 453 -23.87 8.72 25.55
N TYR A 454 -24.16 7.57 24.98
CA TYR A 454 -23.15 6.53 24.67
C TYR A 454 -22.71 6.51 23.20
N VAL A 455 -23.31 7.32 22.31
CA VAL A 455 -22.97 7.34 20.88
C VAL A 455 -21.93 8.40 20.61
N LYS A 456 -20.78 7.99 20.09
CA LYS A 456 -19.73 8.91 19.59
C LYS A 456 -20.04 9.41 18.20
N PHE A 457 -20.36 8.49 17.30
CA PHE A 457 -20.83 8.79 15.95
C PHE A 457 -21.58 7.60 15.35
N ASP A 458 -22.47 7.91 14.38
CA ASP A 458 -23.18 6.96 13.53
C ASP A 458 -23.43 7.62 12.18
N GLN A 459 -22.72 7.15 11.14
CA GLN A 459 -22.65 7.87 9.87
C GLN A 459 -22.44 6.96 8.67
N ASN A 460 -23.09 7.32 7.59
CA ASN A 460 -22.83 6.80 6.25
C ASN A 460 -22.11 7.87 5.42
N SER A 461 -21.25 7.45 4.53
CA SER A 461 -20.65 8.29 3.50
C SER A 461 -20.57 7.56 2.16
N ASN A 462 -20.62 8.34 1.09
CA ASN A 462 -20.46 7.87 -0.27
C ASN A 462 -19.35 8.66 -0.94
N GLY A 463 -18.53 8.00 -1.71
CA GLY A 463 -17.52 8.60 -2.57
C GLY A 463 -17.79 8.29 -4.04
N ARG A 464 -17.37 9.20 -4.90
CA ARG A 464 -17.28 9.01 -6.35
C ARG A 464 -15.95 9.55 -6.82
N ASN A 465 -15.27 8.82 -7.70
CA ASN A 465 -13.99 9.18 -8.27
C ASN A 465 -14.01 8.86 -9.76
N ASP A 466 -14.03 9.90 -10.60
CA ASP A 466 -14.01 9.77 -12.05
C ASP A 466 -12.69 10.35 -12.54
N ASN A 467 -11.99 9.61 -13.38
CA ASN A 467 -10.75 10.08 -14.01
C ASN A 467 -10.83 9.81 -15.51
N GLU A 468 -10.52 10.82 -16.33
CA GLU A 468 -10.28 10.64 -17.76
C GLU A 468 -8.81 10.96 -18.05
N PHE A 469 -8.18 10.15 -18.89
CA PHE A 469 -6.78 10.36 -19.23
C PHE A 469 -6.46 10.11 -20.69
N ILE A 470 -5.42 10.79 -21.14
CA ILE A 470 -4.85 10.66 -22.48
C ILE A 470 -3.33 10.72 -22.39
N GLU A 471 -2.66 9.86 -23.14
CA GLU A 471 -1.20 9.81 -23.29
C GLU A 471 -0.84 9.63 -24.76
N LEU A 472 0.19 10.35 -25.20
CA LEU A 472 0.73 10.20 -26.55
C LEU A 472 2.23 9.81 -26.45
N GLU A 473 2.54 8.54 -26.59
CA GLU A 473 3.91 8.08 -26.65
C GLU A 473 4.49 8.33 -28.04
N LEU A 474 5.56 9.11 -28.10
CA LEU A 474 6.30 9.44 -29.31
C LEU A 474 7.67 8.79 -29.27
N ARG A 475 8.06 8.10 -30.34
CA ARG A 475 9.37 7.47 -30.55
C ARG A 475 10.08 8.08 -31.75
N PRO A 476 10.55 9.35 -31.65
CA PRO A 476 11.10 10.10 -32.79
C PRO A 476 12.47 9.58 -33.26
N LEU A 477 13.21 8.90 -32.39
CA LEU A 477 14.54 8.32 -32.66
C LEU A 477 14.62 6.92 -32.04
N PRO A 478 15.49 6.04 -32.54
CA PRO A 478 15.75 4.76 -31.92
C PRO A 478 16.10 4.89 -30.43
N GLY A 479 15.45 4.11 -29.59
CA GLY A 479 15.64 4.11 -28.13
C GLY A 479 15.08 5.31 -27.37
N LEU A 480 14.57 6.35 -28.03
CA LEU A 480 13.97 7.52 -27.39
C LEU A 480 12.45 7.41 -27.38
N SER A 481 11.85 7.47 -26.20
CA SER A 481 10.41 7.69 -26.01
C SER A 481 10.14 8.99 -25.24
N ILE A 482 9.14 9.75 -25.68
CA ILE A 482 8.64 10.98 -25.01
C ILE A 482 7.14 10.84 -24.92
N THR A 483 6.59 10.93 -23.71
CA THR A 483 5.15 10.72 -23.47
C THR A 483 4.53 11.89 -22.72
N PRO A 484 4.02 12.92 -23.43
CA PRO A 484 3.08 13.86 -22.83
C PRO A 484 1.79 13.15 -22.46
N GLY A 485 1.22 13.53 -21.34
CA GLY A 485 -0.04 13.02 -20.83
C GLY A 485 -0.86 14.08 -20.12
N PHE A 486 -2.15 13.85 -20.03
CA PHE A 486 -3.10 14.70 -19.30
C PHE A 486 -4.17 13.85 -18.64
N LYS A 487 -4.47 14.16 -17.38
CA LYS A 487 -5.54 13.52 -16.61
C LYS A 487 -6.45 14.58 -16.00
N HIS A 488 -7.76 14.38 -16.16
CA HIS A 488 -8.80 15.10 -15.44
C HIS A 488 -9.35 14.22 -14.34
N VAL A 489 -9.58 14.79 -13.16
CA VAL A 489 -10.11 14.07 -11.99
C VAL A 489 -11.30 14.86 -11.46
N ASP A 490 -12.45 14.20 -11.33
CA ASP A 490 -13.61 14.65 -10.56
C ASP A 490 -13.81 13.75 -9.36
N TYR A 491 -13.87 14.35 -8.17
CA TYR A 491 -13.97 13.62 -6.90
C TYR A 491 -15.08 14.19 -6.04
N GLY A 492 -16.11 13.37 -5.75
CA GLY A 492 -17.26 13.76 -4.94
C GLY A 492 -17.33 12.97 -3.63
N ARG A 493 -17.72 13.63 -2.54
CA ARG A 493 -17.98 13.01 -1.23
C ARG A 493 -19.30 13.48 -0.65
N THR A 494 -20.10 12.55 -0.14
CA THR A 494 -21.35 12.84 0.58
C THR A 494 -21.33 12.17 1.94
N ILE A 495 -21.69 12.92 2.99
CA ILE A 495 -21.90 12.39 4.34
C ILE A 495 -23.39 12.47 4.65
N ARG A 496 -23.89 11.38 5.19
CA ARG A 496 -25.22 11.27 5.81
C ARG A 496 -25.05 10.68 7.20
N ALA A 497 -24.94 11.55 8.19
CA ALA A 497 -24.72 11.17 9.57
C ALA A 497 -25.99 11.40 10.38
N LEU A 498 -26.38 10.40 11.15
CA LEU A 498 -27.31 10.59 12.27
C LEU A 498 -26.62 11.38 13.38
N TYR A 499 -25.35 11.03 13.63
CA TYR A 499 -24.46 11.69 14.58
C TYR A 499 -23.06 11.73 13.97
N ASN A 500 -22.58 12.91 13.58
CA ASN A 500 -21.27 13.03 12.95
C ASN A 500 -20.12 12.90 13.96
N GLN A 501 -18.95 12.52 13.51
CA GLN A 501 -17.80 12.16 14.34
C GLN A 501 -17.23 13.35 15.17
N LYS A 502 -17.51 14.60 14.83
CA LYS A 502 -16.94 15.79 15.50
C LYS A 502 -17.94 16.50 16.41
N THR A 503 -19.10 16.87 15.87
CA THR A 503 -20.10 17.66 16.61
C THR A 503 -21.17 16.79 17.23
N ARG A 504 -21.28 15.54 16.75
CA ARG A 504 -22.34 14.59 17.11
C ARG A 504 -23.75 15.07 16.74
N TYR A 505 -23.85 16.02 15.83
CA TYR A 505 -25.12 16.45 15.25
C TYR A 505 -25.43 15.66 13.98
N ALA A 506 -26.69 15.60 13.61
CA ALA A 506 -27.09 15.12 12.29
C ALA A 506 -26.48 16.00 11.20
N GLN A 507 -25.97 15.38 10.13
CA GLN A 507 -25.33 16.10 9.04
C GLN A 507 -25.61 15.43 7.69
N ASN A 508 -25.92 16.24 6.68
CA ASN A 508 -26.05 15.80 5.31
C ASN A 508 -25.36 16.85 4.40
N VAL A 509 -24.16 16.50 3.94
CA VAL A 509 -23.29 17.42 3.18
C VAL A 509 -22.65 16.70 2.01
N THR A 510 -22.62 17.36 0.87
CA THR A 510 -21.88 16.94 -0.33
C THR A 510 -20.79 17.96 -0.64
N SER A 511 -19.62 17.49 -1.04
CA SER A 511 -18.50 18.30 -1.49
C SER A 511 -17.89 17.67 -2.74
N ASP A 512 -17.66 18.48 -3.75
CA ASP A 512 -17.06 18.06 -5.03
C ASP A 512 -15.75 18.82 -5.25
N TYR A 513 -14.77 18.11 -5.81
CA TYR A 513 -13.43 18.61 -6.09
C TYR A 513 -13.01 18.17 -7.48
N SER A 514 -12.18 18.97 -8.15
CA SER A 514 -11.62 18.59 -9.44
C SER A 514 -10.16 19.01 -9.58
N ALA A 515 -9.44 18.32 -10.46
CA ALA A 515 -8.06 18.67 -10.79
C ALA A 515 -7.73 18.33 -12.24
N ASN A 516 -6.86 19.18 -12.82
CA ASN A 516 -6.25 18.98 -14.12
C ASN A 516 -4.76 18.72 -13.93
N LEU A 517 -4.28 17.56 -14.36
CA LEU A 517 -2.95 17.08 -14.08
C LEU A 517 -2.20 16.81 -15.40
N PRO A 518 -1.31 17.71 -15.83
CA PRO A 518 -0.41 17.46 -16.94
C PRO A 518 0.80 16.63 -16.50
N PHE A 519 1.30 15.80 -17.43
CA PHE A 519 2.45 14.91 -17.29
C PHE A 519 3.35 15.03 -18.52
N LEU A 520 4.65 14.81 -18.32
CA LEU A 520 5.62 14.63 -19.38
C LEU A 520 6.70 13.66 -18.89
N GLN A 521 6.83 12.55 -19.56
CA GLN A 521 7.85 11.57 -19.28
C GLN A 521 8.72 11.35 -20.51
N ALA A 522 10.00 11.04 -20.29
CA ALA A 522 10.92 10.65 -21.35
C ALA A 522 11.86 9.55 -20.85
N ASN A 523 12.18 8.63 -21.74
CA ASN A 523 13.26 7.65 -21.58
C ASN A 523 14.09 7.60 -22.86
N TRP A 524 15.39 7.60 -22.74
CA TRP A 524 16.31 7.42 -23.85
C TRP A 524 17.30 6.31 -23.56
N GLN A 525 17.08 5.18 -24.18
CA GLN A 525 18.02 4.07 -24.17
C GLN A 525 19.14 4.35 -25.17
N LEU A 526 20.25 4.89 -24.67
CA LEU A 526 21.42 5.31 -25.46
C LEU A 526 22.22 4.11 -25.95
N THR A 527 22.26 3.03 -25.18
CA THR A 527 22.84 1.73 -25.54
C THR A 527 21.95 0.59 -25.02
N PRO A 528 22.17 -0.66 -25.44
CA PRO A 528 21.44 -1.81 -24.85
C PRO A 528 21.60 -1.96 -23.34
N GLN A 529 22.61 -1.32 -22.74
CA GLN A 529 22.89 -1.42 -21.30
C GLN A 529 22.64 -0.11 -20.55
N PHE A 530 22.40 1.03 -21.22
CA PHE A 530 22.34 2.32 -20.57
C PHE A 530 21.18 3.17 -21.04
N SER A 531 20.39 3.65 -20.13
CA SER A 531 19.31 4.60 -20.38
C SER A 531 19.34 5.77 -19.42
N ILE A 532 18.79 6.90 -19.87
CA ILE A 532 18.50 8.08 -19.08
C ILE A 532 16.99 8.35 -19.13
N TYR A 533 16.46 8.93 -18.08
CA TYR A 533 15.04 9.28 -18.03
C TYR A 533 14.80 10.60 -17.33
N GLY A 534 13.61 11.15 -17.55
CA GLY A 534 13.12 12.34 -16.86
C GLY A 534 11.61 12.38 -16.80
N GLU A 535 11.10 12.99 -15.72
CA GLU A 535 9.69 13.13 -15.46
C GLU A 535 9.36 14.54 -14.97
N PHE A 536 8.29 15.09 -15.52
CA PHE A 536 7.49 16.16 -14.95
C PHE A 536 6.08 15.63 -14.70
N ALA A 537 5.59 15.70 -13.47
CA ALA A 537 4.27 15.19 -13.13
C ALA A 537 3.62 16.01 -12.02
N LYS A 538 2.27 16.03 -12.00
CA LYS A 538 1.49 16.61 -10.92
C LYS A 538 0.73 15.54 -10.14
N GLY A 539 0.76 15.67 -8.80
CA GLY A 539 -0.05 14.87 -7.88
C GLY A 539 -1.23 15.66 -7.32
N PHE A 540 -2.23 14.93 -6.85
CA PHE A 540 -3.50 15.45 -6.34
C PHE A 540 -3.97 14.63 -5.14
N LEU A 541 -4.56 15.29 -4.14
CA LEU A 541 -5.29 14.67 -3.04
C LEU A 541 -6.52 15.50 -2.69
N ALA A 542 -7.70 14.88 -2.76
CA ALA A 542 -8.95 15.50 -2.33
C ALA A 542 -8.94 15.71 -0.80
N PRO A 543 -9.60 16.77 -0.27
CA PRO A 543 -9.72 16.97 1.17
C PRO A 543 -10.29 15.74 1.88
N PRO A 544 -9.73 15.37 3.06
CA PRO A 544 -10.17 14.19 3.78
C PRO A 544 -11.61 14.32 4.26
N LEU A 545 -12.29 13.21 4.46
CA LEU A 545 -13.67 13.20 4.93
C LEU A 545 -13.83 13.93 6.29
N SER A 546 -12.78 13.90 7.12
CA SER A 546 -12.74 14.61 8.41
C SER A 546 -12.90 16.12 8.29
N ALA A 547 -12.58 16.71 7.14
CA ALA A 547 -12.76 18.15 6.89
C ALA A 547 -14.24 18.56 6.74
N ILE A 548 -15.12 17.60 6.50
CA ILE A 548 -16.57 17.81 6.36
C ILE A 548 -17.30 17.61 7.71
N TYR A 549 -16.68 16.96 8.71
CA TYR A 549 -17.25 16.74 10.05
C TYR A 549 -17.15 17.96 10.97
N VAL A 550 -17.26 19.15 10.46
CA VAL A 550 -17.13 20.40 11.24
C VAL A 550 -18.49 21.04 11.48
N ASP A 551 -18.56 21.97 12.44
CA ASP A 551 -19.80 22.66 12.79
C ASP A 551 -20.45 23.36 11.61
N ASN A 552 -19.62 23.97 10.76
CA ASN A 552 -20.07 24.63 9.53
C ASN A 552 -19.10 24.34 8.37
N PRO A 553 -19.36 23.29 7.56
CA PRO A 553 -18.51 22.92 6.43
C PRO A 553 -18.33 24.03 5.39
N ALA A 554 -19.32 24.92 5.22
CA ALA A 554 -19.23 26.04 4.28
C ALA A 554 -18.15 27.06 4.64
N ARG A 555 -17.64 27.05 5.89
CA ARG A 555 -16.51 27.88 6.32
C ARG A 555 -15.14 27.23 6.04
N SER A 556 -15.12 25.95 5.74
CA SER A 556 -13.93 25.18 5.39
C SER A 556 -13.79 25.21 3.85
N ASN A 557 -13.31 26.34 3.31
CA ASN A 557 -13.09 26.48 1.87
C ASN A 557 -11.78 25.77 1.46
N LEU A 558 -11.83 24.44 1.37
CA LEU A 558 -10.68 23.62 1.02
C LEU A 558 -10.60 23.39 -0.48
N VAL A 559 -9.40 23.54 -1.01
CA VAL A 559 -9.01 23.04 -2.32
C VAL A 559 -8.09 21.83 -2.17
N PRO A 560 -8.00 20.95 -3.16
CA PRO A 560 -7.11 19.79 -3.11
C PRO A 560 -5.65 20.16 -2.85
N GLU A 561 -4.95 19.30 -2.08
CA GLU A 561 -3.48 19.34 -2.02
C GLU A 561 -2.91 18.98 -3.38
N LYS A 562 -1.77 19.54 -3.72
CA LYS A 562 -1.10 19.35 -5.01
C LYS A 562 0.40 19.21 -4.83
N SER A 563 1.00 18.40 -5.71
CA SER A 563 2.45 18.42 -5.90
C SER A 563 2.82 18.76 -7.34
N THR A 564 4.03 19.29 -7.50
CA THR A 564 4.71 19.39 -8.79
C THR A 564 6.06 18.71 -8.64
N ASN A 565 6.27 17.65 -9.42
CA ASN A 565 7.44 16.79 -9.34
C ASN A 565 8.32 16.98 -10.58
N TYR A 566 9.62 17.11 -10.33
CA TYR A 566 10.67 17.09 -11.34
C TYR A 566 11.68 16.03 -10.94
N GLN A 567 11.98 15.08 -11.82
CA GLN A 567 12.91 14.00 -11.57
C GLN A 567 13.72 13.70 -12.81
N ALA A 568 14.96 13.28 -12.62
CA ALA A 568 15.82 12.78 -13.69
C ALA A 568 16.78 11.75 -13.14
N GLY A 569 17.12 10.76 -13.95
CA GLY A 569 18.01 9.70 -13.52
C GLY A 569 18.53 8.87 -14.69
N PHE A 570 19.26 7.82 -14.35
CA PHE A 570 19.79 6.86 -15.31
C PHE A 570 19.75 5.44 -14.77
N VAL A 571 19.76 4.47 -15.68
CA VAL A 571 19.88 3.04 -15.39
C VAL A 571 20.99 2.45 -16.26
N TYR A 572 21.85 1.65 -15.65
CA TYR A 572 22.90 0.89 -16.32
C TYR A 572 22.85 -0.58 -15.91
N HIS A 573 22.76 -1.47 -16.89
CA HIS A 573 22.79 -2.93 -16.72
C HIS A 573 23.91 -3.54 -17.54
N GLY A 574 25.07 -3.72 -16.91
CA GLY A 574 26.20 -4.46 -17.48
C GLY A 574 26.19 -5.93 -17.07
N GLN A 575 27.19 -6.68 -17.51
CA GLN A 575 27.31 -8.11 -17.18
C GLN A 575 27.53 -8.39 -15.68
N LYS A 576 28.33 -7.54 -15.02
CA LYS A 576 28.69 -7.68 -13.60
C LYS A 576 28.22 -6.52 -12.73
N LEU A 577 27.72 -5.46 -13.34
CA LEU A 577 27.39 -4.22 -12.65
C LEU A 577 26.03 -3.72 -13.07
N SER A 578 25.15 -3.50 -12.11
CA SER A 578 23.88 -2.79 -12.28
C SER A 578 23.90 -1.55 -11.39
N ILE A 579 23.58 -0.39 -11.96
CA ILE A 579 23.49 0.88 -11.24
C ILE A 579 22.25 1.61 -11.72
N ASP A 580 21.51 2.19 -10.79
CA ASP A 580 20.58 3.28 -11.08
C ASP A 580 20.76 4.41 -10.06
N ALA A 581 20.52 5.64 -10.51
CA ALA A 581 20.56 6.81 -9.65
C ALA A 581 19.67 7.91 -10.20
N ASP A 582 19.11 8.70 -9.28
CA ASP A 582 18.20 9.79 -9.59
C ASP A 582 18.35 10.99 -8.65
N VAL A 583 17.86 12.11 -9.14
CA VAL A 583 17.65 13.34 -8.39
C VAL A 583 16.19 13.77 -8.53
N TYR A 584 15.63 14.34 -7.46
CA TYR A 584 14.25 14.79 -7.45
C TYR A 584 14.06 16.11 -6.73
N SER A 585 13.02 16.85 -7.15
CA SER A 585 12.51 18.04 -6.47
C SER A 585 10.99 18.03 -6.55
N ILE A 586 10.32 17.98 -5.40
CA ILE A 586 8.88 17.93 -5.27
C ILE A 586 8.41 19.16 -4.49
N ASP A 587 7.68 20.04 -5.16
CA ASP A 587 6.99 21.17 -4.54
C ASP A 587 5.59 20.76 -4.13
N PHE A 588 5.36 20.63 -2.81
CA PHE A 588 4.07 20.29 -2.22
C PHE A 588 3.39 21.57 -1.72
N ALA A 589 2.11 21.73 -2.04
CA ALA A 589 1.33 22.94 -1.78
C ALA A 589 -0.09 22.64 -1.31
N ASN A 590 -0.75 23.65 -0.75
CA ASN A 590 -2.13 23.59 -0.26
C ASN A 590 -2.33 22.59 0.89
N LYS A 591 -1.35 22.43 1.78
CA LYS A 591 -1.41 21.51 2.91
C LYS A 591 -2.67 21.76 3.73
N PHE A 592 -3.40 20.67 4.07
CA PHE A 592 -4.57 20.76 4.92
C PHE A 592 -4.18 21.07 6.36
N GLN A 593 -4.78 22.11 6.90
CA GLN A 593 -4.62 22.51 8.30
C GLN A 593 -5.99 22.80 8.93
N SER A 594 -6.06 22.76 10.24
CA SER A 594 -7.26 23.12 10.99
C SER A 594 -6.93 24.08 12.13
N LYS A 595 -7.87 24.96 12.44
CA LYS A 595 -7.80 25.83 13.61
C LYS A 595 -9.16 25.90 14.30
N LYS A 596 -9.14 26.03 15.62
CA LYS A 596 -10.36 26.26 16.41
C LYS A 596 -10.62 27.76 16.49
N ILE A 597 -11.78 28.20 16.01
CA ILE A 597 -12.21 29.62 16.06
C ILE A 597 -13.29 29.73 17.14
N PRO A 598 -13.18 30.66 18.09
CA PRO A 598 -14.24 30.89 19.07
C PRO A 598 -15.58 31.13 18.36
N VAL A 599 -16.67 30.56 18.91
CA VAL A 599 -18.05 30.60 18.38
C VAL A 599 -18.27 29.74 17.14
N TYR A 600 -17.25 29.47 16.31
CA TYR A 600 -17.39 28.77 15.01
C TYR A 600 -16.84 27.34 15.02
N GLY A 601 -16.21 26.89 16.12
CA GLY A 601 -15.65 25.54 16.21
C GLY A 601 -14.40 25.34 15.36
N THR A 602 -14.18 24.11 14.88
CA THR A 602 -13.04 23.76 14.04
C THR A 602 -13.31 24.15 12.60
N VAL A 603 -12.38 24.88 12.00
CA VAL A 603 -12.39 25.28 10.57
C VAL A 603 -11.13 24.74 9.91
N PHE A 604 -11.28 24.05 8.79
CA PHE A 604 -10.16 23.61 7.96
C PHE A 604 -9.84 24.68 6.90
N TYR A 605 -8.57 24.76 6.54
CA TYR A 605 -8.06 25.68 5.52
C TYR A 605 -6.80 25.11 4.89
N ASN A 606 -6.47 25.59 3.70
CA ASN A 606 -5.19 25.25 3.07
C ASN A 606 -4.15 26.29 3.49
N ALA A 607 -2.97 25.84 3.93
CA ALA A 607 -1.85 26.73 4.26
C ALA A 607 -0.53 26.04 4.04
N GLY A 608 0.46 26.82 3.65
CA GLY A 608 1.84 26.40 3.53
C GLY A 608 2.04 25.29 2.50
N GLY A 609 3.03 24.47 2.77
CA GLY A 609 3.47 23.34 1.96
C GLY A 609 4.83 22.87 2.41
N ALA A 610 5.43 22.00 1.64
CA ALA A 610 6.77 21.48 1.89
C ALA A 610 7.58 21.35 0.60
N LEU A 611 8.88 21.41 0.71
CA LEU A 611 9.82 21.16 -0.39
C LEU A 611 10.60 19.88 -0.07
N TYR A 612 10.46 18.88 -0.93
CA TYR A 612 11.18 17.63 -0.84
C TYR A 612 12.22 17.56 -1.96
N GLN A 613 13.47 17.38 -1.60
CA GLN A 613 14.58 17.32 -2.55
C GLN A 613 15.56 16.24 -2.13
N GLY A 614 16.13 15.53 -3.09
CA GLY A 614 17.09 14.51 -2.75
C GLY A 614 17.79 13.88 -3.93
N VAL A 615 18.69 12.98 -3.57
CA VAL A 615 19.42 12.10 -4.47
C VAL A 615 19.31 10.68 -3.94
N GLU A 616 19.08 9.74 -4.84
CA GLU A 616 18.93 8.32 -4.55
C GLU A 616 19.77 7.50 -5.53
N GLY A 617 20.15 6.30 -5.12
CA GLY A 617 20.82 5.39 -6.01
C GLY A 617 21.01 4.01 -5.41
N GLN A 618 21.22 3.04 -6.28
CA GLN A 618 21.55 1.67 -5.92
C GLN A 618 22.59 1.08 -6.87
N ILE A 619 23.33 0.12 -6.35
CA ILE A 619 24.36 -0.62 -7.06
C ILE A 619 24.32 -2.09 -6.67
N THR A 620 24.40 -2.96 -7.65
CA THR A 620 24.63 -4.41 -7.48
C THR A 620 25.84 -4.81 -8.30
N TYR A 621 26.80 -5.49 -7.67
CA TYR A 621 28.01 -5.97 -8.30
C TYR A 621 28.16 -7.48 -8.15
N ALA A 622 28.15 -8.23 -9.24
CA ALA A 622 28.42 -9.66 -9.29
C ALA A 622 29.91 -9.93 -9.13
N LEU A 623 30.34 -10.40 -7.95
CA LEU A 623 31.73 -10.76 -7.67
C LEU A 623 32.16 -11.95 -8.51
N ILE A 624 31.38 -13.02 -8.42
CA ILE A 624 31.51 -14.28 -9.16
C ILE A 624 30.09 -14.79 -9.46
N ASP A 625 29.98 -15.84 -10.29
CA ASP A 625 28.68 -16.48 -10.55
C ASP A 625 27.99 -16.89 -9.24
N GLY A 626 26.78 -16.38 -9.04
CA GLY A 626 25.95 -16.65 -7.88
C GLY A 626 26.35 -15.90 -6.60
N VAL A 627 27.26 -14.92 -6.65
CA VAL A 627 27.61 -14.08 -5.49
C VAL A 627 27.61 -12.61 -5.90
N ALA A 628 26.74 -11.82 -5.27
CA ALA A 628 26.60 -10.40 -5.52
C ALA A 628 26.73 -9.56 -4.25
N LEU A 629 27.29 -8.39 -4.37
CA LEU A 629 27.21 -7.31 -3.40
C LEU A 629 26.13 -6.33 -3.84
N PHE A 630 25.31 -5.92 -2.88
CA PHE A 630 24.25 -4.93 -3.06
C PHE A 630 24.48 -3.76 -2.11
N ALA A 631 24.27 -2.55 -2.60
CA ALA A 631 24.20 -1.34 -1.77
C ALA A 631 23.25 -0.32 -2.39
N ASN A 632 22.55 0.43 -1.54
CA ASN A 632 21.78 1.58 -1.96
C ASN A 632 21.81 2.69 -0.90
N GLY A 633 21.33 3.88 -1.29
CA GLY A 633 21.21 4.99 -0.37
C GLY A 633 20.36 6.13 -0.91
N SER A 634 19.90 6.95 0.00
CA SER A 634 19.22 8.21 -0.30
C SER A 634 19.68 9.32 0.63
N ARG A 635 19.71 10.52 0.13
CA ARG A 635 19.81 11.74 0.93
C ARG A 635 18.56 12.56 0.66
N ASN A 636 17.76 12.78 1.69
CA ASN A 636 16.45 13.43 1.60
C ASN A 636 16.42 14.71 2.43
N ARG A 637 15.94 15.80 1.85
CA ARG A 637 15.65 17.06 2.51
C ARG A 637 14.16 17.35 2.35
N ALA A 638 13.37 17.16 3.40
CA ALA A 638 11.93 17.42 3.45
C ALA A 638 11.67 18.59 4.39
N ILE A 639 11.46 19.77 3.87
CA ILE A 639 11.41 21.03 4.64
C ILE A 639 10.04 21.68 4.49
N ASP A 640 9.37 21.91 5.61
CA ASP A 640 8.18 22.76 5.67
C ASP A 640 8.52 24.19 5.25
N LYS A 641 7.73 24.78 4.36
CA LYS A 641 8.04 26.09 3.75
C LYS A 641 7.88 27.25 4.71
N ASP A 642 6.97 27.13 5.67
CA ASP A 642 6.65 28.21 6.62
C ASP A 642 7.63 28.20 7.80
N THR A 643 7.85 27.03 8.40
CA THR A 643 8.67 26.87 9.60
C THR A 643 10.15 26.65 9.30
N ARG A 644 10.50 26.22 8.09
CA ARG A 644 11.84 25.81 7.64
C ARG A 644 12.42 24.60 8.40
N LEU A 645 11.57 23.88 9.11
CA LEU A 645 11.93 22.68 9.85
C LEU A 645 11.76 21.42 9.00
N GLN A 646 12.44 20.35 9.39
CA GLN A 646 12.25 19.02 8.80
C GLN A 646 10.83 18.54 9.06
N VAL A 647 10.17 18.03 8.04
CA VAL A 647 8.85 17.40 8.12
C VAL A 647 8.95 16.14 8.99
N ALA A 648 7.92 15.87 9.77
CA ALA A 648 7.82 14.67 10.62
C ALA A 648 7.94 13.37 9.82
N ASN A 649 8.53 12.36 10.45
CA ASN A 649 8.74 11.03 9.90
C ASN A 649 9.51 10.98 8.56
N ALA A 650 10.28 12.03 8.26
CA ALA A 650 11.11 12.14 7.06
C ALA A 650 12.60 11.95 7.43
N PRO A 651 13.17 10.75 7.35
CA PRO A 651 14.58 10.52 7.62
C PRO A 651 15.47 11.34 6.68
N TYR A 652 16.53 11.95 7.21
CA TYR A 652 17.50 12.69 6.39
C TYR A 652 18.24 11.82 5.39
N MET A 653 18.35 10.53 5.66
CA MET A 653 18.96 9.55 4.77
C MET A 653 18.48 8.15 5.09
N THR A 654 18.47 7.31 4.08
CA THR A 654 18.39 5.85 4.24
C THR A 654 19.52 5.19 3.47
N ALA A 655 19.94 4.00 3.91
CA ALA A 655 20.89 3.18 3.16
C ALA A 655 20.60 1.70 3.42
N ALA A 656 20.93 0.84 2.48
CA ALA A 656 20.95 -0.60 2.70
C ALA A 656 22.15 -1.20 1.98
N GLY A 657 22.66 -2.31 2.50
CA GLY A 657 23.74 -3.03 1.84
C GLY A 657 23.90 -4.44 2.36
N GLY A 658 24.46 -5.31 1.52
CA GLY A 658 24.62 -6.70 1.90
C GLY A 658 25.25 -7.58 0.84
N ILE A 659 25.32 -8.86 1.16
CA ILE A 659 25.80 -9.91 0.28
C ILE A 659 24.65 -10.89 -0.02
N ILE A 660 24.58 -11.32 -1.26
CA ILE A 660 23.60 -12.29 -1.75
C ILE A 660 24.33 -13.41 -2.45
N VAL A 661 24.05 -14.65 -2.05
CA VAL A 661 24.63 -15.87 -2.58
C VAL A 661 23.52 -16.76 -3.12
N LYS A 662 23.60 -17.15 -4.39
CA LYS A 662 22.73 -18.11 -5.08
C LYS A 662 23.63 -19.10 -5.84
N ARG A 663 24.12 -20.14 -5.17
CA ARG A 663 25.09 -21.06 -5.80
C ARG A 663 24.69 -22.53 -5.56
N GLY A 664 24.31 -23.20 -6.64
CA GLY A 664 23.79 -24.55 -6.59
C GLY A 664 22.58 -24.63 -5.66
N PRO A 665 22.56 -25.55 -4.68
CA PRO A 665 21.44 -25.70 -3.75
C PRO A 665 21.41 -24.65 -2.64
N ILE A 666 22.45 -23.80 -2.53
CA ILE A 666 22.60 -22.84 -1.42
C ILE A 666 22.07 -21.47 -1.86
N ARG A 667 21.24 -20.91 -1.00
CA ARG A 667 20.89 -19.50 -1.00
C ARG A 667 21.22 -18.90 0.36
N PHE A 668 21.81 -17.72 0.35
CA PHE A 668 22.19 -17.00 1.55
C PHE A 668 22.18 -15.51 1.30
N SER A 669 21.67 -14.73 2.23
CA SER A 669 21.77 -13.28 2.20
C SER A 669 21.91 -12.70 3.61
N VAL A 670 22.72 -11.66 3.72
CA VAL A 670 22.72 -10.75 4.88
C VAL A 670 22.61 -9.34 4.32
N ILE A 671 21.56 -8.64 4.71
CA ILE A 671 21.30 -7.26 4.30
C ILE A 671 21.03 -6.42 5.55
N ASP A 672 21.72 -5.31 5.70
CA ASP A 672 21.49 -4.32 6.74
C ASP A 672 20.85 -3.06 6.14
N LYS A 673 19.77 -2.60 6.76
CA LYS A 673 19.08 -1.36 6.42
C LYS A 673 19.34 -0.32 7.49
N PHE A 674 19.87 0.82 7.10
CA PHE A 674 20.06 2.01 7.92
C PHE A 674 18.93 3.00 7.69
N THR A 675 18.33 3.51 8.78
CA THR A 675 17.39 4.64 8.78
C THR A 675 18.01 5.77 9.59
N GLY A 676 18.19 6.90 8.96
CA GLY A 676 18.77 8.10 9.57
C GLY A 676 17.86 8.75 10.60
N PRO A 677 18.35 9.78 11.30
CA PRO A 677 17.55 10.47 12.29
C PRO A 677 16.39 11.22 11.64
N GLN A 678 15.27 11.30 12.38
CA GLN A 678 14.03 11.97 11.98
C GLN A 678 13.33 12.57 13.19
N TYR A 679 12.24 13.30 12.98
CA TYR A 679 11.39 13.83 14.05
C TYR A 679 10.02 13.16 14.01
N ALA A 680 9.44 12.88 15.18
CA ALA A 680 8.11 12.26 15.25
C ALA A 680 6.97 13.26 14.96
N ASN A 681 7.18 14.56 15.23
CA ASN A 681 6.17 15.59 15.10
C ASN A 681 6.59 16.72 14.16
N ASN A 682 5.61 17.34 13.49
CA ASN A 682 5.77 18.67 12.91
C ASN A 682 5.67 19.71 14.03
N ALA A 683 6.43 20.80 13.91
CA ALA A 683 6.44 21.85 14.90
C ALA A 683 6.27 23.24 14.29
N ALA A 684 5.73 24.17 15.06
CA ALA A 684 5.56 25.56 14.65
C ALA A 684 6.87 26.35 14.65
N SER A 685 7.85 25.94 15.45
CA SER A 685 9.19 26.54 15.52
C SER A 685 10.21 25.55 16.07
N ALA A 686 11.50 25.85 15.94
CA ALA A 686 12.57 25.03 16.50
C ALA A 686 12.56 24.96 18.05
N ASN A 687 11.94 25.93 18.69
CA ASN A 687 11.77 25.99 20.15
C ASN A 687 10.45 25.35 20.63
N ASP A 688 9.66 24.78 19.72
CA ASP A 688 8.45 24.07 20.09
C ASP A 688 8.81 22.88 21.00
N PRO A 689 8.19 22.72 22.18
CA PRO A 689 8.45 21.61 23.09
C PRO A 689 8.11 20.24 22.47
N LEU A 690 7.32 20.21 21.40
CA LEU A 690 6.97 18.99 20.66
C LEU A 690 7.96 18.66 19.52
N TYR A 691 9.09 19.36 19.38
CA TYR A 691 10.04 19.13 18.29
C TYR A 691 11.33 18.46 18.74
N ALA A 692 12.21 19.18 19.42
CA ALA A 692 13.53 18.68 19.76
C ALA A 692 13.53 17.40 20.63
N PRO A 693 12.66 17.26 21.67
CA PRO A 693 12.56 16.05 22.47
C PRO A 693 12.06 14.83 21.67
N TYR A 694 11.33 15.04 20.57
CA TYR A 694 10.75 13.99 19.73
C TYR A 694 11.64 13.63 18.53
N ARG A 695 12.93 13.90 18.62
CA ARG A 695 13.93 13.45 17.65
C ARG A 695 14.21 11.97 17.85
N ILE A 696 13.94 11.17 16.83
CA ILE A 696 14.24 9.76 16.77
C ILE A 696 15.66 9.60 16.25
N ALA A 697 16.51 8.89 17.00
CA ALA A 697 17.90 8.62 16.61
C ALA A 697 17.96 7.61 15.46
N ALA A 698 19.04 7.63 14.69
CA ALA A 698 19.30 6.65 13.64
C ALA A 698 19.35 5.21 14.20
N TYR A 699 18.93 4.25 13.35
CA TYR A 699 18.97 2.83 13.70
C TYR A 699 19.23 1.95 12.47
N ASN A 700 19.70 0.72 12.74
CA ASN A 700 19.93 -0.30 11.74
C ASN A 700 19.01 -1.50 11.99
N THR A 701 18.64 -2.18 10.92
CA THR A 701 17.90 -3.45 10.95
C THR A 701 18.53 -4.42 9.97
N ALA A 702 19.21 -5.44 10.49
CA ALA A 702 19.84 -6.47 9.68
C ALA A 702 18.96 -7.72 9.61
N ILE A 703 18.84 -8.28 8.41
CA ILE A 703 18.14 -9.54 8.14
C ILE A 703 19.13 -10.53 7.54
N LEU A 704 19.12 -11.76 8.07
CA LEU A 704 19.82 -12.90 7.51
C LEU A 704 18.80 -13.92 7.02
N ALA A 705 18.96 -14.40 5.80
CA ALA A 705 18.19 -15.51 5.27
C ALA A 705 19.15 -16.55 4.66
N ALA A 706 18.93 -17.84 4.97
CA ALA A 706 19.70 -18.94 4.40
C ALA A 706 18.76 -20.09 4.06
N SER A 707 19.01 -20.77 2.93
CA SER A 707 18.27 -21.99 2.60
C SER A 707 19.13 -22.96 1.81
N TYR A 708 18.75 -24.23 1.88
CA TYR A 708 19.38 -25.35 1.18
C TYR A 708 18.30 -26.19 0.48
N GLU A 709 18.49 -26.46 -0.82
CA GLU A 709 17.56 -27.26 -1.63
C GLU A 709 18.06 -28.69 -1.79
N ILE A 710 17.20 -29.68 -1.48
CA ILE A 710 17.46 -31.13 -1.60
C ILE A 710 16.35 -31.71 -2.49
N GLY A 711 16.60 -31.82 -3.80
CA GLY A 711 15.59 -32.26 -4.74
C GLY A 711 14.34 -31.33 -4.72
N LYS A 712 13.19 -31.84 -4.34
CA LYS A 712 11.93 -31.10 -4.20
C LYS A 712 11.73 -30.42 -2.84
N LEU A 713 12.66 -30.60 -1.92
CA LEU A 713 12.60 -30.06 -0.57
C LEU A 713 13.56 -28.88 -0.41
N ARG A 714 13.08 -27.79 0.18
CA ARG A 714 13.89 -26.65 0.62
C ARG A 714 13.79 -26.51 2.13
N LEU A 715 14.93 -26.41 2.79
CA LEU A 715 15.03 -26.08 4.21
C LEU A 715 15.54 -24.65 4.34
N GLY A 716 14.87 -23.82 5.10
CA GLY A 716 15.21 -22.41 5.28
C GLY A 716 15.34 -22.02 6.75
N VAL A 717 16.17 -21.01 6.99
CA VAL A 717 16.25 -20.28 8.26
C VAL A 717 16.37 -18.80 7.99
N GLU A 718 15.68 -18.02 8.78
CA GLU A 718 15.69 -16.58 8.72
C GLU A 718 15.87 -15.97 10.10
N VAL A 719 16.65 -14.91 10.19
CA VAL A 719 16.85 -14.11 11.41
C VAL A 719 16.58 -12.65 11.09
N SER A 720 15.47 -12.13 11.57
CA SER A 720 15.15 -10.72 11.51
C SER A 720 15.70 -9.98 12.73
N ASN A 721 16.08 -8.72 12.56
CA ASN A 721 16.80 -7.92 13.55
C ASN A 721 18.00 -8.68 14.14
N LEU A 722 18.92 -9.11 13.27
CA LEU A 722 20.06 -9.99 13.58
C LEU A 722 20.85 -9.51 14.82
N PHE A 723 21.03 -8.21 14.98
CA PHE A 723 21.80 -7.63 16.08
C PHE A 723 20.98 -7.36 17.35
N ASN A 724 19.67 -7.71 17.35
CA ASN A 724 18.73 -7.48 18.45
C ASN A 724 18.70 -6.01 18.91
N SER A 725 18.69 -5.11 17.96
CA SER A 725 18.62 -3.68 18.23
C SER A 725 17.26 -3.31 18.82
N LYS A 726 17.26 -2.46 19.84
CA LYS A 726 16.07 -2.04 20.59
C LYS A 726 15.89 -0.53 20.50
N ARG A 727 16.06 0.02 19.28
CA ARG A 727 15.93 1.47 19.04
C ARG A 727 14.47 1.86 18.88
N VAL A 728 14.17 3.09 19.29
CA VAL A 728 12.87 3.73 19.03
C VAL A 728 12.74 3.97 17.53
N THR A 729 11.62 3.57 16.96
CA THR A 729 11.28 3.75 15.54
C THR A 729 10.20 4.82 15.33
N ASN A 730 9.34 5.03 16.33
CA ASN A 730 8.32 6.06 16.33
C ASN A 730 7.97 6.50 17.75
N ILE A 731 7.38 7.70 17.88
CA ILE A 731 6.85 8.24 19.14
C ILE A 731 5.51 8.89 18.82
N THR A 732 4.47 8.48 19.54
CA THR A 732 3.19 9.19 19.54
C THR A 732 3.16 10.13 20.74
N SER A 733 3.12 11.42 20.47
CA SER A 733 2.99 12.45 21.52
C SER A 733 1.53 12.55 21.91
N ASN A 734 1.23 12.31 23.18
CA ASN A 734 -0.09 12.52 23.74
C ASN A 734 -0.28 13.97 24.26
N GLY A 735 0.70 14.82 23.99
CA GLY A 735 0.68 16.22 24.37
C GLY A 735 0.76 16.44 25.86
N THR A 736 0.60 17.68 26.27
CA THR A 736 0.44 18.09 27.65
C THR A 736 -1.00 17.78 28.13
N ASP A 737 -1.43 16.54 28.11
CA ASP A 737 -2.73 16.22 28.72
C ASP A 737 -2.61 16.37 30.24
N ILE A 738 -3.16 17.48 30.72
CA ILE A 738 -3.14 17.95 32.12
C ILE A 738 -3.60 16.87 33.12
N LYS A 739 -4.32 15.85 32.68
CA LYS A 739 -4.75 14.72 33.52
C LYS A 739 -3.62 14.00 34.23
N TYR A 740 -2.42 14.08 33.70
CA TYR A 740 -1.23 13.34 34.18
C TYR A 740 -0.18 14.23 34.82
N ILE A 741 -0.35 15.55 34.77
CA ILE A 741 0.52 16.52 35.45
C ILE A 741 0.38 16.36 36.96
N GLY A 742 1.40 15.83 37.59
CA GLY A 742 1.46 15.62 39.02
C GLY A 742 1.50 14.18 39.50
N LEU A 743 1.22 13.20 38.63
CA LEU A 743 1.33 11.77 38.96
C LEU A 743 2.58 11.13 38.39
N VAL A 744 3.10 11.65 37.28
CA VAL A 744 4.29 11.13 36.58
C VAL A 744 4.93 12.26 35.77
N ASP A 745 6.22 12.17 35.45
CA ASP A 745 6.88 13.02 34.45
C ASP A 745 5.97 13.19 33.21
N PRO A 746 5.60 14.43 32.81
CA PRO A 746 4.72 14.67 31.65
C PRO A 746 5.19 14.00 30.35
N HIS A 747 6.47 13.67 30.23
CA HIS A 747 6.99 12.86 29.10
C HIS A 747 6.67 11.36 29.20
N ASN A 748 6.11 10.88 30.30
CA ASN A 748 5.78 9.46 30.49
C ASN A 748 4.41 9.06 29.91
N VAL A 749 3.61 9.98 29.41
CA VAL A 749 2.34 9.71 28.73
C VAL A 749 2.52 9.50 27.21
N ASP A 750 3.68 9.84 26.68
CA ASP A 750 4.00 9.56 25.29
C ASP A 750 4.19 8.06 25.07
N GLN A 751 3.77 7.59 23.92
CA GLN A 751 3.86 6.17 23.55
C GLN A 751 5.03 5.94 22.62
N TYR A 752 5.88 4.97 22.97
CA TYR A 752 7.13 4.66 22.28
C TYR A 752 7.03 3.33 21.55
N TYR A 753 7.44 3.31 20.29
CA TYR A 753 7.51 2.14 19.44
C TYR A 753 8.98 1.76 19.22
N TYR A 754 9.26 0.48 19.32
CA TYR A 754 10.62 -0.04 19.17
C TYR A 754 10.72 -0.96 17.96
N GLN A 755 11.95 -1.15 17.48
CA GLN A 755 12.20 -2.24 16.56
C GLN A 755 11.70 -3.55 17.18
N PRO A 756 11.07 -4.45 16.38
CA PRO A 756 10.77 -5.79 16.86
C PRO A 756 12.05 -6.47 17.39
N PRO A 757 11.97 -7.24 18.47
CA PRO A 757 13.14 -8.00 18.94
C PRO A 757 13.58 -8.99 17.88
N ARG A 758 14.83 -9.50 17.99
CA ARG A 758 15.34 -10.54 17.10
C ARG A 758 14.39 -11.73 17.09
N ALA A 759 13.99 -12.13 15.90
CA ALA A 759 13.20 -13.33 15.68
C ALA A 759 13.97 -14.30 14.77
N ILE A 760 13.87 -15.59 15.08
CA ILE A 760 14.44 -16.68 14.30
C ILE A 760 13.29 -17.57 13.84
N THR A 761 13.23 -17.85 12.54
CA THR A 761 12.19 -18.69 11.93
C THR A 761 12.85 -19.75 11.06
N GLY A 762 12.48 -21.01 11.26
CA GLY A 762 12.82 -22.12 10.37
C GLY A 762 11.66 -22.45 9.45
N ASP A 763 11.92 -22.81 8.20
CA ASP A 763 10.90 -23.23 7.24
C ASP A 763 11.28 -24.49 6.48
N ILE A 764 10.25 -25.24 6.11
CA ILE A 764 10.31 -26.37 5.18
C ILE A 764 9.36 -26.07 4.03
N THR A 765 9.85 -26.19 2.81
CA THR A 765 9.06 -26.03 1.60
C THR A 765 9.21 -27.27 0.72
N PHE A 766 8.10 -27.88 0.35
CA PHE A 766 8.03 -29.00 -0.60
C PHE A 766 7.45 -28.49 -1.92
N ARG A 767 8.12 -28.79 -3.05
CA ARG A 767 7.69 -28.43 -4.41
C ARG A 767 7.40 -29.71 -5.19
N PHE A 768 6.32 -29.73 -5.99
CA PHE A 768 5.92 -30.91 -6.78
C PHE A 768 5.48 -30.54 -8.18
#